data_c04aa322c9d04d219d2de435a8b5208a
#
_entry.id   c04aa322c9d04d219d2de435a8b5208a
#
_cell.length_a   1.000
_cell.length_b   1.000
_cell.length_c   1.000
_cell.angle_alpha   90.00
_cell.angle_beta   90.00
_cell.angle_gamma   90.00
#
_symmetry.space_group_name_H-M   'P 1'
#
loop_
_entity.id
_entity.type
_entity.pdbx_description
1 polymer ?
#
loop_
_entity_poly.entity_id
_entity_poly.type
_entity_poly.pdbx_seq_one_letter_code
_entity_poly.pdbx_strand_id
1 'polypeptide(L)'
;MLAWWMLLPTLLAMMVALVLPGFMWLRAGGRSSLVAIGAAPAFTFGLITILSVAYPALDIEWEPSTALPILGMSTLGGAGAWSLSFFRRSNDGFSLRGVPLREAIGVRQPIGGRQAAIRAATWGAILVGFVLAALPLVMAAAPVNPVQQWDPTFHQNGVHAILYGKNASPFGGLHELYGGRNVYYPTGWHAFVSLFARYDSVVQASNVSSLALMAVWVIGLAALVSVLTASRSAIMAAPIIGGMLLNMPADALTMYNQWPNSTGTALVPGLAAIAIVAGRRLVADLRAGDGLRAVMRRIPQVVFLLIGAIGLVGVHPSSAFSILAFLIAPLLVSIASLARRAYARGGRGQLVALAWGALALVVVAAPLLALSSSKIRAMGSYNRKGSNWGEAFMHAFLPYPPFSNTSGNIQWTIVQFILLVVGIAATARLYLLFRRPDPLELAAARAGLTDDVDVDAGEGDLASAPEIEESEEEAQPLPFWPLFSYVILAALTALAYSPDSALRTYLLAPWYKDARRIMGVEDIALTILMAVGVAAIVRVIHAAWTRSLQRILAERGADDNIEAPRWPIQFSVGLLVLVLSGFGAIDARNAAVAQVYDPAHLGKPGMATTGELAMLRRMKYTTSPDALILGDPIAGAAYSEMIGGRKAVFPQLSTANADVVSQKLLTQRFHDIATDPEVCEVVRRLGITHFYEEEDGNYYNFMRSSRHPGLYNVDTSTGFELVDAGGTAKLWKITACGEVTPGGGREAFVTGVTGDRD
;
A
#
# COMPACT_ATOMS: atom_id res chain seq x y z
N MET A 1 28.74 -1.52 -11.47
CA MET A 1 27.30 -1.21 -11.36
C MET A 1 26.79 -1.65 -10.01
N LEU A 2 25.98 -0.83 -9.34
CA LEU A 2 25.30 -1.23 -8.10
C LEU A 2 24.28 -2.33 -8.42
N ALA A 3 24.35 -3.46 -7.74
CA ALA A 3 23.43 -4.57 -7.91
C ALA A 3 22.40 -4.60 -6.74
N TRP A 4 21.23 -5.17 -6.97
CA TRP A 4 20.17 -5.25 -5.96
C TRP A 4 20.60 -5.93 -4.66
N TRP A 5 21.46 -6.95 -4.73
CA TRP A 5 21.95 -7.63 -3.54
C TRP A 5 22.78 -6.72 -2.60
N MET A 6 23.40 -5.66 -3.12
CA MET A 6 24.12 -4.67 -2.31
C MET A 6 23.16 -3.79 -1.48
N LEU A 7 21.90 -3.70 -1.87
CA LEU A 7 20.85 -2.96 -1.15
C LEU A 7 20.05 -3.84 -0.19
N LEU A 8 20.37 -5.13 -0.09
CA LEU A 8 19.72 -6.04 0.86
C LEU A 8 19.79 -5.53 2.32
N PRO A 9 20.92 -4.98 2.82
CA PRO A 9 20.94 -4.39 4.16
C PRO A 9 19.94 -3.25 4.34
N THR A 10 19.76 -2.39 3.33
CA THR A 10 18.76 -1.30 3.35
C THR A 10 17.34 -1.86 3.37
N LEU A 11 17.06 -2.88 2.56
CA LEU A 11 15.76 -3.56 2.58
C LEU A 11 15.46 -4.17 3.96
N LEU A 12 16.41 -4.87 4.54
CA LEU A 12 16.27 -5.46 5.86
C LEU A 12 16.09 -4.40 6.95
N ALA A 13 16.82 -3.29 6.90
CA ALA A 13 16.67 -2.18 7.83
C ALA A 13 15.28 -1.54 7.71
N MET A 14 14.78 -1.31 6.48
CA MET A 14 13.42 -0.83 6.23
C MET A 14 12.37 -1.81 6.80
N MET A 15 12.51 -3.10 6.56
CA MET A 15 11.57 -4.13 7.06
C MET A 15 11.58 -4.20 8.59
N VAL A 16 12.75 -4.14 9.21
CA VAL A 16 12.89 -4.10 10.67
C VAL A 16 12.19 -2.87 11.25
N ALA A 17 12.46 -1.70 10.70
CA ALA A 17 11.85 -0.45 11.15
C ALA A 17 10.33 -0.44 10.94
N LEU A 18 9.82 -1.02 9.86
CA LEU A 18 8.38 -1.11 9.58
C LEU A 18 7.66 -2.08 10.52
N VAL A 19 8.30 -3.20 10.84
CA VAL A 19 7.61 -4.31 11.51
C VAL A 19 7.78 -4.26 13.02
N LEU A 20 8.98 -4.05 13.54
CA LEU A 20 9.24 -4.24 14.98
C LEU A 20 8.37 -3.38 15.90
N PRO A 21 8.18 -2.06 15.67
CA PRO A 21 7.42 -1.24 16.59
C PRO A 21 5.99 -1.76 16.81
N GLY A 22 5.23 -1.98 15.73
CA GLY A 22 3.86 -2.48 15.83
C GLY A 22 3.77 -3.95 16.24
N PHE A 23 4.70 -4.78 15.78
CA PHE A 23 4.74 -6.20 16.10
C PHE A 23 4.80 -6.46 17.62
N MET A 24 5.68 -5.78 18.34
CA MET A 24 5.85 -5.98 19.77
C MET A 24 4.59 -5.65 20.56
N TRP A 25 3.90 -4.56 20.23
CA TRP A 25 2.63 -4.19 20.84
C TRP A 25 1.50 -5.20 20.54
N LEU A 26 1.43 -5.69 19.31
CA LEU A 26 0.45 -6.71 18.94
C LEU A 26 0.71 -8.06 19.61
N ARG A 27 1.99 -8.43 19.80
CA ARG A 27 2.35 -9.64 20.56
C ARG A 27 2.00 -9.50 22.04
N ALA A 28 2.20 -8.32 22.63
CA ALA A 28 1.72 -8.01 23.98
C ALA A 28 0.20 -8.20 24.10
N GLY A 29 -0.56 -7.82 23.05
CA GLY A 29 -1.99 -8.04 22.95
C GLY A 29 -2.42 -9.48 22.61
N GLY A 30 -1.48 -10.45 22.56
CA GLY A 30 -1.77 -11.87 22.32
C GLY A 30 -2.17 -12.23 20.90
N ARG A 31 -1.69 -11.46 19.88
CA ARG A 31 -1.95 -11.77 18.47
C ARG A 31 -0.99 -12.84 17.94
N SER A 32 -1.43 -13.64 16.97
CA SER A 32 -0.54 -14.57 16.26
C SER A 32 0.60 -13.81 15.56
N SER A 33 1.74 -14.44 15.36
CA SER A 33 2.91 -13.81 14.75
C SER A 33 2.60 -13.30 13.33
N LEU A 34 1.89 -14.07 12.51
CA LEU A 34 1.54 -13.69 11.15
C LEU A 34 0.68 -12.42 11.12
N VAL A 35 -0.40 -12.37 11.92
CA VAL A 35 -1.28 -11.20 12.02
C VAL A 35 -0.53 -9.99 12.59
N ALA A 36 0.34 -10.21 13.58
CA ALA A 36 1.13 -9.14 14.17
C ALA A 36 2.13 -8.53 13.17
N ILE A 37 2.83 -9.36 12.38
CA ILE A 37 3.75 -8.88 11.34
C ILE A 37 2.99 -8.15 10.23
N GLY A 38 1.87 -8.70 9.76
CA GLY A 38 1.08 -8.10 8.69
C GLY A 38 0.47 -6.74 9.04
N ALA A 39 0.07 -6.53 10.30
CA ALA A 39 -0.56 -5.28 10.74
C ALA A 39 0.43 -4.23 11.27
N ALA A 40 1.63 -4.64 11.68
CA ALA A 40 2.63 -3.77 12.29
C ALA A 40 3.01 -2.54 11.45
N PRO A 41 3.19 -2.64 10.10
CA PRO A 41 3.58 -1.50 9.29
C PRO A 41 2.62 -0.31 9.37
N ALA A 42 1.30 -0.56 9.46
CA ALA A 42 0.31 0.51 9.59
C ALA A 42 0.50 1.33 10.89
N PHE A 43 0.81 0.65 11.99
CA PHE A 43 1.13 1.30 13.26
C PHE A 43 2.41 2.15 13.16
N THR A 44 3.45 1.63 12.53
CA THR A 44 4.72 2.34 12.35
C THR A 44 4.54 3.59 11.50
N PHE A 45 3.78 3.52 10.40
CA PHE A 45 3.44 4.72 9.62
C PHE A 45 2.59 5.71 10.42
N GLY A 46 1.77 5.23 11.37
CA GLY A 46 1.07 6.09 12.31
C GLY A 46 2.02 6.86 13.22
N LEU A 47 3.02 6.19 13.79
CA LEU A 47 4.06 6.86 14.58
C LEU A 47 4.84 7.87 13.76
N ILE A 48 5.29 7.49 12.55
CA ILE A 48 6.00 8.39 11.64
C ILE A 48 5.16 9.64 11.33
N THR A 49 3.87 9.46 11.05
CA THR A 49 2.97 10.59 10.79
C THR A 49 2.82 11.50 12.00
N ILE A 50 2.66 10.93 13.20
CA ILE A 50 2.58 11.70 14.45
C ILE A 50 3.87 12.49 14.66
N LEU A 51 5.03 11.85 14.50
CA LEU A 51 6.33 12.50 14.67
C LEU A 51 6.55 13.60 13.62
N SER A 52 6.21 13.36 12.35
CA SER A 52 6.37 14.35 11.29
C SER A 52 5.53 15.62 11.52
N VAL A 53 4.40 15.50 12.21
CA VAL A 53 3.58 16.65 12.62
C VAL A 53 4.13 17.31 13.89
N ALA A 54 4.60 16.52 14.86
CA ALA A 54 5.05 17.02 16.15
C ALA A 54 6.42 17.71 16.11
N TYR A 55 7.36 17.22 15.29
CA TYR A 55 8.74 17.70 15.28
C TYR A 55 8.87 19.19 14.98
N PRO A 56 8.24 19.74 13.93
CA PRO A 56 8.32 21.19 13.70
C PRO A 56 7.74 22.04 14.83
N ALA A 57 6.70 21.53 15.52
CA ALA A 57 6.10 22.22 16.67
C ALA A 57 7.01 22.18 17.93
N LEU A 58 7.96 21.24 17.97
CA LEU A 58 8.93 21.07 19.04
C LEU A 58 10.34 21.56 18.67
N ASP A 59 10.48 22.18 17.49
CA ASP A 59 11.75 22.63 16.92
C ASP A 59 12.79 21.48 16.81
N ILE A 60 12.31 20.29 16.45
CA ILE A 60 13.15 19.09 16.25
C ILE A 60 13.31 18.84 14.75
N GLU A 61 14.55 18.71 14.30
CA GLU A 61 14.88 18.35 12.94
C GLU A 61 14.50 16.90 12.63
N TRP A 62 13.96 16.67 11.41
CA TRP A 62 13.67 15.33 10.93
C TRP A 62 14.94 14.68 10.39
N GLU A 63 15.51 13.78 11.16
CA GLU A 63 16.71 13.02 10.82
C GLU A 63 16.61 11.57 11.32
N PRO A 64 17.43 10.64 10.78
CA PRO A 64 17.52 9.28 11.33
C PRO A 64 17.90 9.25 12.82
N SER A 65 18.75 10.19 13.25
CA SER A 65 19.22 10.32 14.63
C SER A 65 18.13 10.73 15.63
N THR A 66 17.07 11.37 15.17
CA THR A 66 15.93 11.82 16.00
C THR A 66 14.74 10.88 15.91
N ALA A 67 14.41 10.39 14.71
CA ALA A 67 13.20 9.60 14.46
C ALA A 67 13.38 8.09 14.77
N LEU A 68 14.51 7.46 14.37
CA LEU A 68 14.72 6.03 14.59
C LEU A 68 14.80 5.65 16.09
N PRO A 69 15.39 6.44 17.00
CA PRO A 69 15.34 6.15 18.43
C PRO A 69 13.92 6.08 18.99
N ILE A 70 12.99 6.94 18.51
CA ILE A 70 11.58 6.89 18.95
C ILE A 70 10.91 5.59 18.50
N LEU A 71 11.16 5.15 17.27
CA LEU A 71 10.68 3.84 16.81
C LEU A 71 11.31 2.69 17.64
N GLY A 72 12.58 2.82 17.98
CA GLY A 72 13.29 1.92 18.89
C GLY A 72 12.67 1.88 20.30
N MET A 73 12.40 3.05 20.88
CA MET A 73 11.72 3.15 22.19
C MET A 73 10.31 2.55 22.16
N SER A 74 9.54 2.77 21.09
CA SER A 74 8.24 2.12 20.90
C SER A 74 8.39 0.59 20.85
N THR A 75 9.42 0.09 20.17
CA THR A 75 9.73 -1.35 20.11
C THR A 75 10.05 -1.91 21.49
N LEU A 76 10.92 -1.24 22.26
CA LEU A 76 11.28 -1.64 23.61
C LEU A 76 10.08 -1.58 24.58
N GLY A 77 9.27 -0.53 24.49
CA GLY A 77 8.03 -0.42 25.26
C GLY A 77 7.05 -1.58 24.97
N GLY A 78 6.87 -1.91 23.70
CA GLY A 78 6.07 -3.06 23.29
C GLY A 78 6.64 -4.39 23.77
N ALA A 79 7.97 -4.58 23.71
CA ALA A 79 8.65 -5.76 24.22
C ALA A 79 8.49 -5.91 25.74
N GLY A 80 8.62 -4.80 26.48
CA GLY A 80 8.35 -4.76 27.92
C GLY A 80 6.89 -5.12 28.23
N ALA A 81 5.93 -4.55 27.52
CA ALA A 81 4.51 -4.88 27.67
C ALA A 81 4.23 -6.36 27.36
N TRP A 82 4.88 -6.92 26.33
CA TRP A 82 4.77 -8.33 25.99
C TRP A 82 5.32 -9.21 27.10
N SER A 83 6.51 -8.92 27.63
CA SER A 83 7.09 -9.63 28.75
C SER A 83 6.17 -9.59 29.99
N LEU A 84 5.64 -8.41 30.34
CA LEU A 84 4.68 -8.25 31.46
C LEU A 84 3.39 -9.05 31.22
N SER A 85 2.89 -9.11 30.00
CA SER A 85 1.70 -9.89 29.68
C SER A 85 1.94 -11.39 29.84
N PHE A 86 3.17 -11.86 29.58
CA PHE A 86 3.57 -13.24 29.80
C PHE A 86 3.58 -13.57 31.31
N PHE A 87 4.22 -12.73 32.14
CA PHE A 87 4.23 -12.92 33.60
C PHE A 87 2.84 -12.91 34.22
N ARG A 88 1.93 -12.03 33.77
CA ARG A 88 0.53 -12.00 34.29
C ARG A 88 -0.27 -13.24 33.91
N ARG A 89 0.00 -13.89 32.79
CA ARG A 89 -0.66 -15.15 32.37
C ARG A 89 -0.11 -16.38 33.08
N SER A 90 1.10 -16.29 33.62
CA SER A 90 1.76 -17.34 34.40
C SER A 90 1.34 -17.35 35.88
N ASN A 91 0.33 -16.55 36.27
CA ASN A 91 0.09 -16.17 37.65
C ASN A 91 -0.82 -17.12 38.44
N ASP A 92 -0.56 -18.44 38.38
CA ASP A 92 -0.93 -19.30 39.50
C ASP A 92 0.31 -19.64 40.35
N GLY A 93 0.95 -18.61 40.94
CA GLY A 93 2.06 -18.76 41.86
C GLY A 93 3.42 -18.32 41.32
N PHE A 94 3.70 -17.01 41.38
CA PHE A 94 5.02 -16.49 41.13
C PHE A 94 6.02 -16.97 42.19
N SER A 95 6.81 -17.98 41.85
CA SER A 95 8.01 -18.36 42.58
C SER A 95 9.22 -18.15 41.69
N LEU A 96 10.07 -17.18 42.01
CA LEU A 96 11.37 -16.96 41.36
C LEU A 96 12.36 -18.12 41.63
N ARG A 97 11.99 -19.09 42.46
CA ARG A 97 12.82 -20.26 42.79
C ARG A 97 12.28 -21.50 42.07
N GLY A 98 12.86 -21.85 40.92
CA GLY A 98 12.68 -23.16 40.33
C GLY A 98 12.08 -23.22 38.92
N VAL A 99 11.75 -22.09 38.31
CA VAL A 99 11.32 -22.09 36.90
C VAL A 99 12.56 -22.14 35.99
N PRO A 100 12.72 -23.15 35.12
CA PRO A 100 13.84 -23.19 34.19
C PRO A 100 13.82 -21.95 33.29
N LEU A 101 15.02 -21.39 33.04
CA LEU A 101 15.15 -20.18 32.20
C LEU A 101 14.42 -20.32 30.83
N ARG A 102 14.33 -21.52 30.29
CA ARG A 102 13.58 -21.85 29.06
C ARG A 102 12.08 -21.57 29.18
N GLU A 103 11.46 -21.83 30.31
CA GLU A 103 10.05 -21.51 30.56
C GLU A 103 9.89 -20.03 30.87
N ALA A 104 10.83 -19.42 31.59
CA ALA A 104 10.79 -17.99 31.90
C ALA A 104 10.93 -17.10 30.67
N ILE A 105 11.66 -17.51 29.63
CA ILE A 105 11.75 -16.78 28.33
C ILE A 105 10.70 -17.22 27.31
N GLY A 106 9.69 -17.99 27.75
CA GLY A 106 8.56 -18.34 26.88
C GLY A 106 8.94 -19.27 25.73
N VAL A 107 10.01 -20.06 25.88
CA VAL A 107 10.30 -21.17 24.97
C VAL A 107 9.22 -22.23 25.21
N ARG A 108 8.13 -22.12 24.46
CA ARG A 108 7.05 -23.10 24.47
C ARG A 108 7.59 -24.51 24.22
N GLN A 109 6.82 -25.50 24.68
CA GLN A 109 7.03 -26.91 24.29
C GLN A 109 7.36 -27.00 22.78
N PRO A 110 8.27 -27.90 22.38
CA PRO A 110 8.66 -28.03 20.99
C PRO A 110 7.40 -28.16 20.13
N ILE A 111 7.24 -27.23 19.20
CA ILE A 111 6.14 -27.24 18.23
C ILE A 111 6.19 -28.60 17.57
N GLY A 112 5.08 -29.37 17.62
CA GLY A 112 5.01 -30.68 16.97
C GLY A 112 5.48 -30.56 15.52
N GLY A 113 6.26 -31.51 15.03
CA GLY A 113 6.91 -31.44 13.71
C GLY A 113 5.94 -31.05 12.58
N ARG A 114 4.68 -31.47 12.67
CA ARG A 114 3.61 -31.11 11.74
C ARG A 114 3.27 -29.61 11.77
N GLN A 115 3.17 -28.98 12.93
CA GLN A 115 2.89 -27.56 13.06
C GLN A 115 4.06 -26.70 12.57
N ALA A 116 5.30 -27.13 12.86
CA ALA A 116 6.51 -26.49 12.35
C ALA A 116 6.54 -26.52 10.81
N ALA A 117 6.22 -27.66 10.20
CA ALA A 117 6.16 -27.83 8.75
C ALA A 117 5.10 -26.92 8.11
N ILE A 118 3.92 -26.78 8.71
CA ILE A 118 2.85 -25.91 8.23
C ILE A 118 3.28 -24.42 8.29
N ARG A 119 3.88 -24.00 9.40
CA ARG A 119 4.40 -22.62 9.53
C ARG A 119 5.49 -22.37 8.50
N ALA A 120 6.41 -23.30 8.31
CA ALA A 120 7.45 -23.20 7.29
C ALA A 120 6.85 -23.12 5.88
N ALA A 121 5.84 -23.93 5.55
CA ALA A 121 5.14 -23.88 4.27
C ALA A 121 4.41 -22.53 4.04
N THR A 122 3.78 -21.98 5.08
CA THR A 122 3.14 -20.66 5.00
C THR A 122 4.16 -19.55 4.73
N TRP A 123 5.28 -19.53 5.45
CA TRP A 123 6.35 -18.56 5.19
C TRP A 123 7.03 -18.79 3.84
N GLY A 124 7.16 -20.06 3.41
CA GLY A 124 7.61 -20.40 2.05
C GLY A 124 6.69 -19.82 0.97
N ALA A 125 5.37 -19.94 1.15
CA ALA A 125 4.38 -19.36 0.23
C ALA A 125 4.45 -17.80 0.20
N ILE A 126 4.66 -17.16 1.36
CA ILE A 126 4.88 -15.72 1.45
C ILE A 126 6.16 -15.31 0.69
N LEU A 127 7.24 -16.07 0.88
CA LEU A 127 8.50 -15.82 0.17
C LEU A 127 8.33 -15.97 -1.35
N VAL A 128 7.63 -17.02 -1.81
CA VAL A 128 7.32 -17.21 -3.23
C VAL A 128 6.50 -16.03 -3.76
N GLY A 129 5.45 -15.61 -3.04
CA GLY A 129 4.64 -14.44 -3.41
C GLY A 129 5.48 -13.16 -3.49
N PHE A 130 6.38 -12.94 -2.53
CA PHE A 130 7.31 -11.80 -2.55
C PHE A 130 8.26 -11.86 -3.76
N VAL A 131 8.85 -13.01 -4.03
CA VAL A 131 9.74 -13.18 -5.19
C VAL A 131 9.00 -12.91 -6.49
N LEU A 132 7.79 -13.44 -6.66
CA LEU A 132 6.95 -13.20 -7.84
C LEU A 132 6.58 -11.71 -8.01
N ALA A 133 6.38 -10.99 -6.92
CA ALA A 133 6.14 -9.55 -6.94
C ALA A 133 7.39 -8.75 -7.32
N ALA A 134 8.54 -9.12 -6.74
CA ALA A 134 9.81 -8.38 -6.86
C ALA A 134 10.55 -8.66 -8.16
N LEU A 135 10.38 -9.86 -8.72
CA LEU A 135 11.18 -10.37 -9.84
C LEU A 135 11.18 -9.44 -11.07
N PRO A 136 10.04 -8.86 -11.52
CA PRO A 136 10.04 -7.95 -12.66
C PRO A 136 10.91 -6.71 -12.43
N LEU A 137 10.84 -6.11 -11.23
CA LEU A 137 11.64 -4.95 -10.87
C LEU A 137 13.14 -5.28 -10.84
N VAL A 138 13.48 -6.41 -10.21
CA VAL A 138 14.88 -6.82 -10.03
C VAL A 138 15.54 -7.22 -11.35
N MET A 139 14.77 -7.81 -12.28
CA MET A 139 15.28 -8.25 -13.60
C MET A 139 15.38 -7.11 -14.60
N ALA A 140 14.40 -6.21 -14.65
CA ALA A 140 14.28 -5.20 -15.71
C ALA A 140 14.83 -3.82 -15.31
N ALA A 141 15.14 -3.56 -14.04
CA ALA A 141 15.62 -2.27 -13.57
C ALA A 141 16.96 -2.36 -12.84
N ALA A 142 17.87 -1.43 -13.12
CA ALA A 142 19.01 -1.19 -12.24
C ALA A 142 18.56 -0.33 -11.04
N PRO A 143 19.00 -0.64 -9.79
CA PRO A 143 18.52 0.05 -8.61
C PRO A 143 18.87 1.55 -8.55
N VAL A 144 19.83 2.00 -9.36
CA VAL A 144 20.25 3.40 -9.49
C VAL A 144 19.47 4.19 -10.54
N ASN A 145 18.62 3.52 -11.31
CA ASN A 145 17.83 4.20 -12.33
C ASN A 145 16.54 4.76 -11.73
N PRO A 146 16.21 6.03 -12.01
CA PRO A 146 14.95 6.62 -11.60
C PRO A 146 13.81 6.02 -12.41
N VAL A 147 12.63 6.00 -11.82
CA VAL A 147 11.39 5.74 -12.56
C VAL A 147 11.06 6.97 -13.38
N GLN A 148 11.03 6.85 -14.69
CA GLN A 148 10.84 7.97 -15.60
C GLN A 148 9.34 8.22 -15.86
N GLN A 149 8.64 8.63 -14.81
CA GLN A 149 7.21 8.88 -14.77
C GLN A 149 6.88 10.17 -13.99
N TRP A 150 5.64 10.65 -14.12
CA TRP A 150 5.16 11.89 -13.52
C TRP A 150 5.23 11.87 -11.98
N ASP A 151 4.51 10.93 -11.36
CA ASP A 151 4.41 10.85 -9.89
C ASP A 151 5.77 10.52 -9.23
N PRO A 152 6.58 9.56 -9.75
CA PRO A 152 7.88 9.23 -9.15
C PRO A 152 8.86 10.40 -9.07
N THR A 153 8.93 11.25 -10.09
CA THR A 153 9.82 12.43 -10.08
C THR A 153 9.47 13.37 -8.93
N PHE A 154 8.17 13.64 -8.74
CA PHE A 154 7.69 14.42 -7.60
C PHE A 154 8.05 13.76 -6.26
N HIS A 155 7.83 12.45 -6.15
CA HIS A 155 8.05 11.75 -4.89
C HIS A 155 9.54 11.66 -4.52
N GLN A 156 10.40 11.38 -5.46
CA GLN A 156 11.85 11.31 -5.22
C GLN A 156 12.42 12.69 -4.85
N ASN A 157 12.03 13.74 -5.55
CA ASN A 157 12.41 15.11 -5.17
C ASN A 157 11.76 15.51 -3.84
N GLY A 158 10.60 14.97 -3.47
CA GLY A 158 10.01 15.14 -2.15
C GLY A 158 10.84 14.53 -1.03
N VAL A 159 11.43 13.35 -1.24
CA VAL A 159 12.39 12.77 -0.30
C VAL A 159 13.64 13.64 -0.20
N HIS A 160 14.16 14.15 -1.34
CA HIS A 160 15.30 15.05 -1.37
C HIS A 160 15.01 16.36 -0.60
N ALA A 161 13.83 16.94 -0.80
CA ALA A 161 13.41 18.15 -0.09
C ALA A 161 13.34 17.95 1.44
N ILE A 162 12.87 16.79 1.92
CA ILE A 162 12.87 16.45 3.35
C ILE A 162 14.30 16.31 3.88
N LEU A 163 15.20 15.68 3.13
CA LEU A 163 16.60 15.56 3.54
C LEU A 163 17.29 16.93 3.64
N TYR A 164 17.01 17.81 2.69
CA TYR A 164 17.60 19.14 2.64
C TYR A 164 17.02 20.07 3.71
N GLY A 165 15.68 20.16 3.80
CA GLY A 165 14.97 21.02 4.73
C GLY A 165 14.82 20.44 6.14
N LYS A 166 15.25 19.18 6.37
CA LYS A 166 15.12 18.46 7.65
C LYS A 166 13.72 18.54 8.25
N ASN A 167 12.71 18.63 7.42
CA ASN A 167 11.31 18.79 7.80
C ASN A 167 10.43 17.81 7.03
N ALA A 168 9.83 16.87 7.72
CA ALA A 168 8.92 15.87 7.13
C ALA A 168 7.44 16.23 7.35
N SER A 169 7.11 17.43 7.80
CA SER A 169 5.74 17.84 8.10
C SER A 169 4.85 17.80 6.86
N PRO A 170 3.62 17.27 6.96
CA PRO A 170 2.65 17.36 5.88
C PRO A 170 2.17 18.80 5.61
N PHE A 171 2.48 19.76 6.48
CA PHE A 171 2.07 21.15 6.38
C PHE A 171 3.15 22.09 5.87
N GLY A 172 4.24 21.58 5.30
CA GLY A 172 5.31 22.43 4.78
C GLY A 172 6.61 21.70 4.45
N GLY A 173 6.73 20.39 4.76
CA GLY A 173 7.96 19.63 4.47
C GLY A 173 8.30 19.54 2.99
N LEU A 174 7.33 19.72 2.10
CA LEU A 174 7.52 19.75 0.65
C LEU A 174 7.35 21.14 0.03
N HIS A 175 7.49 22.23 0.83
CA HIS A 175 7.28 23.59 0.35
C HIS A 175 8.17 23.96 -0.86
N GLU A 176 9.38 23.43 -0.92
CA GLU A 176 10.30 23.66 -2.03
C GLU A 176 9.75 23.17 -3.39
N LEU A 177 8.99 22.05 -3.41
CA LEU A 177 8.36 21.55 -4.63
C LEU A 177 7.22 22.45 -5.13
N TYR A 178 6.72 23.32 -4.25
CA TYR A 178 5.63 24.24 -4.52
C TYR A 178 6.09 25.70 -4.58
N GLY A 179 7.37 25.93 -4.91
CA GLY A 179 7.94 27.28 -5.02
C GLY A 179 7.89 28.06 -3.71
N GLY A 180 8.18 27.39 -2.60
CA GLY A 180 8.20 27.98 -1.25
C GLY A 180 6.84 28.09 -0.55
N ARG A 181 5.74 27.71 -1.20
CA ARG A 181 4.40 27.73 -0.57
C ARG A 181 4.20 26.53 0.36
N ASN A 182 3.69 26.80 1.55
CA ASN A 182 3.23 25.77 2.47
C ASN A 182 1.91 25.16 1.97
N VAL A 183 2.01 24.01 1.33
CA VAL A 183 0.87 23.24 0.85
C VAL A 183 0.76 21.96 1.68
N TYR A 184 -0.45 21.61 2.10
CA TYR A 184 -0.66 20.30 2.73
C TYR A 184 -0.42 19.19 1.71
N TYR A 185 0.51 18.29 2.03
CA TYR A 185 0.75 17.06 1.30
C TYR A 185 1.06 15.92 2.28
N PRO A 186 0.44 14.73 2.14
CA PRO A 186 0.72 13.59 3.03
C PRO A 186 2.16 13.10 2.81
N THR A 187 3.00 13.22 3.83
CA THR A 187 4.43 12.96 3.74
C THR A 187 4.87 11.62 4.30
N GLY A 188 3.97 10.78 4.83
CA GLY A 188 4.32 9.57 5.57
C GLY A 188 5.29 8.65 4.84
N TRP A 189 5.09 8.39 3.53
CA TRP A 189 6.04 7.60 2.74
C TRP A 189 7.38 8.32 2.55
N HIS A 190 7.37 9.62 2.22
CA HIS A 190 8.58 10.42 2.03
C HIS A 190 9.41 10.48 3.31
N ALA A 191 8.74 10.73 4.45
CA ALA A 191 9.34 10.73 5.77
C ALA A 191 9.99 9.37 6.11
N PHE A 192 9.31 8.26 5.80
CA PHE A 192 9.89 6.93 6.01
C PHE A 192 11.13 6.70 5.15
N VAL A 193 11.04 6.96 3.84
CA VAL A 193 12.16 6.72 2.91
C VAL A 193 13.36 7.60 3.22
N SER A 194 13.15 8.86 3.64
CA SER A 194 14.24 9.77 4.01
C SER A 194 15.09 9.26 5.19
N LEU A 195 14.56 8.39 6.07
CA LEU A 195 15.34 7.78 7.15
C LEU A 195 16.39 6.77 6.66
N PHE A 196 16.27 6.31 5.42
CA PHE A 196 17.16 5.31 4.80
C PHE A 196 17.86 5.84 3.55
N ALA A 197 17.57 7.08 3.17
CA ALA A 197 18.18 7.77 2.03
C ALA A 197 19.29 8.71 2.49
N ARG A 198 20.25 8.94 1.59
CA ARG A 198 21.22 10.03 1.64
C ARG A 198 21.00 10.86 0.38
N TYR A 199 21.61 12.04 0.31
CA TYR A 199 21.43 12.93 -0.85
C TYR A 199 21.75 12.29 -2.21
N ASP A 200 22.68 11.32 -2.24
CA ASP A 200 23.12 10.60 -3.42
C ASP A 200 22.47 9.23 -3.60
N SER A 201 21.53 8.85 -2.73
CA SER A 201 20.88 7.53 -2.74
C SER A 201 19.35 7.58 -2.65
N VAL A 202 18.75 8.73 -2.93
CA VAL A 202 17.29 8.91 -2.93
C VAL A 202 16.59 7.93 -3.88
N VAL A 203 17.13 7.79 -5.10
CA VAL A 203 16.59 6.87 -6.11
C VAL A 203 16.64 5.42 -5.61
N GLN A 204 17.80 5.00 -5.08
CA GLN A 204 17.99 3.64 -4.57
C GLN A 204 17.05 3.34 -3.39
N ALA A 205 16.95 4.25 -2.41
CA ALA A 205 16.08 4.09 -1.25
C ALA A 205 14.59 4.03 -1.67
N SER A 206 14.19 4.86 -2.64
CA SER A 206 12.83 4.83 -3.20
C SER A 206 12.54 3.48 -3.87
N ASN A 207 13.46 3.00 -4.69
CA ASN A 207 13.30 1.71 -5.38
C ASN A 207 13.28 0.52 -4.41
N VAL A 208 14.13 0.54 -3.36
CA VAL A 208 14.10 -0.47 -2.29
C VAL A 208 12.79 -0.43 -1.51
N SER A 209 12.19 0.77 -1.32
CA SER A 209 10.90 0.87 -0.66
C SER A 209 9.79 0.15 -1.41
N SER A 210 9.85 0.06 -2.75
CA SER A 210 8.92 -0.78 -3.54
C SER A 210 9.01 -2.25 -3.11
N LEU A 211 10.23 -2.80 -2.95
CA LEU A 211 10.43 -4.18 -2.49
C LEU A 211 9.89 -4.38 -1.06
N ALA A 212 10.15 -3.43 -0.17
CA ALA A 212 9.62 -3.48 1.20
C ALA A 212 8.08 -3.48 1.21
N LEU A 213 7.45 -2.66 0.37
CA LEU A 213 5.99 -2.59 0.26
C LEU A 213 5.38 -3.84 -0.39
N MET A 214 6.08 -4.48 -1.34
CA MET A 214 5.69 -5.78 -1.88
C MET A 214 5.68 -6.86 -0.80
N ALA A 215 6.70 -6.87 0.08
CA ALA A 215 6.72 -7.79 1.23
C ALA A 215 5.55 -7.50 2.20
N VAL A 216 5.31 -6.23 2.54
CA VAL A 216 4.17 -5.82 3.39
C VAL A 216 2.83 -6.28 2.79
N TRP A 217 2.66 -6.12 1.48
CA TRP A 217 1.46 -6.53 0.76
C TRP A 217 1.19 -8.02 0.88
N VAL A 218 2.14 -8.88 0.50
CA VAL A 218 1.93 -10.33 0.50
C VAL A 218 1.78 -10.91 1.91
N ILE A 219 2.51 -10.35 2.90
CA ILE A 219 2.36 -10.73 4.31
C ILE A 219 0.98 -10.29 4.83
N GLY A 220 0.56 -9.07 4.49
CA GLY A 220 -0.75 -8.53 4.85
C GLY A 220 -1.90 -9.38 4.33
N LEU A 221 -1.83 -9.82 3.06
CA LEU A 221 -2.82 -10.73 2.46
C LEU A 221 -2.88 -12.08 3.16
N ALA A 222 -1.71 -12.70 3.44
CA ALA A 222 -1.66 -13.95 4.19
C ALA A 222 -2.26 -13.80 5.60
N ALA A 223 -1.94 -12.69 6.29
CA ALA A 223 -2.50 -12.37 7.59
C ALA A 223 -4.02 -12.18 7.53
N LEU A 224 -4.52 -11.47 6.52
CA LEU A 224 -5.96 -11.24 6.34
C LEU A 224 -6.70 -12.54 6.08
N VAL A 225 -6.22 -13.37 5.15
CA VAL A 225 -6.88 -14.64 4.84
C VAL A 225 -6.83 -15.59 6.03
N SER A 226 -5.74 -15.58 6.84
CA SER A 226 -5.64 -16.42 8.05
C SER A 226 -6.66 -16.10 9.14
N VAL A 227 -7.20 -14.86 9.18
CA VAL A 227 -8.28 -14.50 10.11
C VAL A 227 -9.67 -14.73 9.52
N LEU A 228 -9.77 -15.00 8.22
CA LEU A 228 -11.04 -15.25 7.54
C LEU A 228 -11.39 -16.73 7.44
N THR A 229 -10.38 -17.59 7.29
CA THR A 229 -10.57 -19.03 7.12
C THR A 229 -9.42 -19.84 7.75
N ALA A 230 -9.72 -21.02 8.24
CA ALA A 230 -8.74 -21.99 8.69
C ALA A 230 -8.11 -22.79 7.52
N SER A 231 -8.56 -22.60 6.28
CA SER A 231 -8.05 -23.33 5.13
C SER A 231 -6.59 -22.99 4.83
N ARG A 232 -5.69 -23.92 5.09
CA ARG A 232 -4.25 -23.78 4.82
C ARG A 232 -3.97 -23.50 3.34
N SER A 233 -4.72 -24.18 2.44
CA SER A 233 -4.59 -23.95 0.99
C SER A 233 -4.91 -22.49 0.62
N ALA A 234 -5.95 -21.89 1.22
CA ALA A 234 -6.29 -20.49 0.98
C ALA A 234 -5.22 -19.54 1.57
N ILE A 235 -4.75 -19.81 2.80
CA ILE A 235 -3.73 -18.99 3.46
C ILE A 235 -2.42 -18.97 2.67
N MET A 236 -1.99 -20.11 2.12
CA MET A 236 -0.79 -20.22 1.29
C MET A 236 -0.99 -19.66 -0.14
N ALA A 237 -2.18 -19.84 -0.72
CA ALA A 237 -2.47 -19.31 -2.06
C ALA A 237 -2.52 -17.77 -2.10
N ALA A 238 -3.01 -17.13 -1.04
CA ALA A 238 -3.22 -15.68 -1.01
C ALA A 238 -1.94 -14.85 -1.30
N PRO A 239 -0.79 -15.07 -0.64
CA PRO A 239 0.42 -14.31 -0.94
C PRO A 239 0.98 -14.61 -2.33
N ILE A 240 0.85 -15.85 -2.84
CA ILE A 240 1.32 -16.23 -4.17
C ILE A 240 0.48 -15.50 -5.24
N ILE A 241 -0.83 -15.56 -5.14
CA ILE A 241 -1.75 -14.87 -6.06
C ILE A 241 -1.52 -13.36 -5.96
N GLY A 242 -1.49 -12.82 -4.73
CA GLY A 242 -1.27 -11.39 -4.50
C GLY A 242 0.05 -10.86 -5.04
N GLY A 243 1.10 -11.69 -5.10
CA GLY A 243 2.39 -11.33 -5.70
C GLY A 243 2.38 -11.29 -7.24
N MET A 244 1.37 -11.91 -7.87
CA MET A 244 1.24 -11.96 -9.33
C MET A 244 0.26 -10.95 -9.91
N LEU A 245 -0.49 -10.21 -9.06
CA LEU A 245 -1.52 -9.29 -9.55
C LEU A 245 -0.92 -8.11 -10.32
N LEU A 246 -1.66 -7.68 -11.34
CA LEU A 246 -1.15 -6.70 -12.31
C LEU A 246 -1.30 -5.25 -11.82
N ASN A 247 -2.32 -4.94 -10.99
CA ASN A 247 -2.48 -3.58 -10.45
C ASN A 247 -1.64 -3.39 -9.18
N MET A 248 -1.89 -4.18 -8.14
CA MET A 248 -1.10 -4.18 -6.91
C MET A 248 -0.51 -5.59 -6.69
N PRO A 249 0.80 -5.78 -6.73
CA PRO A 249 1.85 -4.77 -6.61
C PRO A 249 2.44 -4.27 -7.95
N ALA A 250 2.15 -4.92 -9.09
CA ALA A 250 2.93 -4.70 -10.30
C ALA A 250 2.86 -3.23 -10.78
N ASP A 251 1.73 -2.77 -11.31
CA ASP A 251 1.63 -1.40 -11.86
C ASP A 251 1.89 -0.34 -10.78
N ALA A 252 1.32 -0.53 -9.58
CA ALA A 252 1.35 0.47 -8.52
C ALA A 252 2.75 0.71 -7.94
N LEU A 253 3.62 -0.32 -7.89
CA LEU A 253 4.95 -0.25 -7.27
C LEU A 253 6.12 -0.36 -8.25
N THR A 254 5.86 -0.65 -9.54
CA THR A 254 6.95 -0.82 -10.52
C THR A 254 6.80 0.01 -11.78
N MET A 255 5.59 0.35 -12.20
CA MET A 255 5.36 1.12 -13.44
C MET A 255 4.98 2.57 -13.15
N TYR A 256 3.95 2.78 -12.31
CA TYR A 256 3.49 4.14 -11.98
C TYR A 256 4.13 4.69 -10.73
N ASN A 257 4.58 3.83 -9.83
CA ASN A 257 5.24 4.16 -8.57
C ASN A 257 4.52 5.30 -7.82
N GLN A 258 3.20 5.16 -7.67
CA GLN A 258 2.38 6.06 -6.85
C GLN A 258 2.62 5.74 -5.37
N TRP A 259 3.88 5.77 -4.94
CA TRP A 259 4.35 5.24 -3.65
C TRP A 259 3.49 5.60 -2.44
N PRO A 260 3.05 6.85 -2.21
CA PRO A 260 2.20 7.16 -1.06
C PRO A 260 0.86 6.41 -1.10
N ASN A 261 0.19 6.40 -2.24
CA ASN A 261 -1.08 5.69 -2.42
C ASN A 261 -0.89 4.17 -2.33
N SER A 262 0.15 3.65 -2.99
CA SER A 262 0.48 2.22 -2.99
C SER A 262 0.88 1.72 -1.60
N THR A 263 1.58 2.56 -0.81
CA THR A 263 1.84 2.29 0.62
C THR A 263 0.55 2.09 1.37
N GLY A 264 -0.39 3.05 1.25
CA GLY A 264 -1.68 2.93 1.90
C GLY A 264 -2.42 1.66 1.51
N THR A 265 -2.44 1.32 0.22
CA THR A 265 -3.05 0.08 -0.28
C THR A 265 -2.38 -1.17 0.29
N ALA A 266 -1.04 -1.20 0.38
CA ALA A 266 -0.29 -2.32 0.96
C ALA A 266 -0.55 -2.52 2.46
N LEU A 267 -0.87 -1.44 3.19
CA LEU A 267 -1.19 -1.49 4.61
C LEU A 267 -2.60 -2.00 4.91
N VAL A 268 -3.55 -1.84 3.97
CA VAL A 268 -4.97 -2.19 4.18
C VAL A 268 -5.17 -3.63 4.61
N PRO A 269 -4.59 -4.68 3.97
CA PRO A 269 -4.86 -6.06 4.36
C PRO A 269 -4.48 -6.37 5.81
N GLY A 270 -3.31 -5.93 6.25
CA GLY A 270 -2.83 -6.15 7.62
C GLY A 270 -3.67 -5.43 8.67
N LEU A 271 -4.00 -4.15 8.42
CA LEU A 271 -4.84 -3.37 9.32
C LEU A 271 -6.29 -3.90 9.36
N ALA A 272 -6.83 -4.34 8.22
CA ALA A 272 -8.12 -4.98 8.14
C ALA A 272 -8.17 -6.29 8.94
N ALA A 273 -7.10 -7.10 8.93
CA ALA A 273 -7.01 -8.33 9.71
C ALA A 273 -7.19 -8.04 11.23
N ILE A 274 -6.51 -7.03 11.76
CA ILE A 274 -6.66 -6.61 13.16
C ILE A 274 -8.04 -6.04 13.44
N ALA A 275 -8.58 -5.20 12.54
CA ALA A 275 -9.91 -4.63 12.67
C ALA A 275 -10.99 -5.72 12.74
N ILE A 276 -10.91 -6.74 11.88
CA ILE A 276 -11.83 -7.89 11.87
C ILE A 276 -11.73 -8.69 13.17
N VAL A 277 -10.51 -9.00 13.64
CA VAL A 277 -10.32 -9.72 14.90
C VAL A 277 -10.84 -8.93 16.10
N ALA A 278 -10.56 -7.63 16.18
CA ALA A 278 -11.06 -6.75 17.23
C ALA A 278 -12.59 -6.64 17.19
N GLY A 279 -13.15 -6.45 16.00
CA GLY A 279 -14.59 -6.36 15.77
C GLY A 279 -15.34 -7.64 16.16
N ARG A 280 -14.84 -8.82 15.74
CA ARG A 280 -15.43 -10.12 16.13
C ARG A 280 -15.47 -10.30 17.66
N ARG A 281 -14.38 -9.97 18.35
CA ARG A 281 -14.31 -10.06 19.80
C ARG A 281 -15.24 -9.06 20.49
N LEU A 282 -15.31 -7.82 19.99
CA LEU A 282 -16.24 -6.81 20.50
C LEU A 282 -17.69 -7.27 20.32
N VAL A 283 -18.03 -7.78 19.13
CA VAL A 283 -19.38 -8.31 18.85
C VAL A 283 -19.70 -9.50 19.77
N ALA A 284 -18.74 -10.39 20.02
CA ALA A 284 -18.92 -11.52 20.95
C ALA A 284 -19.18 -11.03 22.38
N ASP A 285 -18.36 -10.11 22.90
CA ASP A 285 -18.51 -9.53 24.23
C ASP A 285 -19.87 -8.78 24.38
N LEU A 286 -20.27 -8.02 23.36
CA LEU A 286 -21.58 -7.32 23.35
C LEU A 286 -22.74 -8.30 23.30
N ARG A 287 -22.57 -9.44 22.64
CA ARG A 287 -23.57 -10.52 22.61
C ARG A 287 -23.71 -11.22 23.98
N ALA A 288 -22.59 -11.32 24.71
CA ALA A 288 -22.60 -11.86 26.08
C ALA A 288 -23.21 -10.90 27.12
N GLY A 289 -23.51 -9.64 26.74
CA GLY A 289 -24.15 -8.67 27.64
C GLY A 289 -23.17 -7.75 28.37
N ASP A 290 -21.89 -7.81 28.07
CA ASP A 290 -20.81 -7.06 28.77
C ASP A 290 -20.90 -5.52 28.64
N GLY A 291 -21.76 -5.00 27.76
CA GLY A 291 -22.06 -3.57 27.61
C GLY A 291 -20.79 -2.71 27.48
N LEU A 292 -20.68 -1.67 28.32
CA LEU A 292 -19.53 -0.74 28.30
C LEU A 292 -18.21 -1.44 28.66
N ARG A 293 -18.23 -2.47 29.52
CA ARG A 293 -17.02 -3.23 29.90
C ARG A 293 -16.36 -3.90 28.66
N ALA A 294 -17.17 -4.36 27.70
CA ALA A 294 -16.67 -4.90 26.43
C ALA A 294 -15.84 -3.87 25.68
N VAL A 295 -16.33 -2.63 25.58
CA VAL A 295 -15.61 -1.53 24.93
C VAL A 295 -14.31 -1.20 25.67
N MET A 296 -14.35 -1.10 27.00
CA MET A 296 -13.19 -0.78 27.81
C MET A 296 -12.07 -1.83 27.69
N ARG A 297 -12.41 -3.13 27.63
CA ARG A 297 -11.43 -4.20 27.40
C ARG A 297 -10.74 -4.10 26.03
N ARG A 298 -11.35 -3.38 25.07
CA ARG A 298 -10.84 -3.24 23.70
C ARG A 298 -10.07 -1.94 23.46
N ILE A 299 -9.92 -1.06 24.46
CA ILE A 299 -9.18 0.21 24.33
C ILE A 299 -7.79 0.02 23.69
N PRO A 300 -6.93 -0.96 24.12
CA PRO A 300 -5.62 -1.12 23.49
C PRO A 300 -5.71 -1.42 22.00
N GLN A 301 -6.69 -2.23 21.56
CA GLN A 301 -6.90 -2.53 20.15
C GLN A 301 -7.43 -1.31 19.38
N VAL A 302 -8.32 -0.53 19.99
CA VAL A 302 -8.83 0.72 19.40
C VAL A 302 -7.70 1.72 19.24
N VAL A 303 -6.84 1.89 20.25
CA VAL A 303 -5.65 2.78 20.15
C VAL A 303 -4.74 2.34 19.02
N PHE A 304 -4.44 1.03 18.93
CA PHE A 304 -3.64 0.50 17.82
C PHE A 304 -4.26 0.80 16.45
N LEU A 305 -5.58 0.58 16.31
CA LEU A 305 -6.31 0.85 15.07
C LEU A 305 -6.34 2.34 14.74
N LEU A 306 -6.47 3.21 15.73
CA LEU A 306 -6.42 4.67 15.53
C LEU A 306 -5.04 5.12 15.05
N ILE A 307 -3.96 4.63 15.68
CA ILE A 307 -2.60 4.93 15.22
C ILE A 307 -2.40 4.41 13.79
N GLY A 308 -2.85 3.18 13.48
CA GLY A 308 -2.80 2.63 12.13
C GLY A 308 -3.62 3.45 11.11
N ALA A 309 -4.79 3.96 11.52
CA ALA A 309 -5.60 4.84 10.68
C ALA A 309 -4.93 6.20 10.41
N ILE A 310 -4.26 6.78 11.43
CA ILE A 310 -3.41 7.96 11.26
C ILE A 310 -2.30 7.66 10.24
N GLY A 311 -1.70 6.46 10.29
CA GLY A 311 -0.71 6.03 9.31
C GLY A 311 -1.26 5.97 7.89
N LEU A 312 -2.46 5.41 7.69
CA LEU A 312 -3.13 5.39 6.39
C LEU A 312 -3.36 6.80 5.83
N VAL A 313 -3.89 7.71 6.66
CA VAL A 313 -4.12 9.11 6.24
C VAL A 313 -2.81 9.83 5.97
N GLY A 314 -1.79 9.59 6.80
CA GLY A 314 -0.47 10.22 6.70
C GLY A 314 0.32 9.78 5.47
N VAL A 315 0.11 8.56 4.97
CA VAL A 315 0.71 8.14 3.69
C VAL A 315 -0.12 8.62 2.51
N HIS A 316 -1.45 8.49 2.55
CA HIS A 316 -2.33 9.01 1.50
C HIS A 316 -3.81 9.06 1.96
N PRO A 317 -4.52 10.20 1.84
CA PRO A 317 -5.89 10.33 2.32
C PRO A 317 -6.88 9.32 1.72
N SER A 318 -6.72 8.94 0.44
CA SER A 318 -7.59 7.93 -0.19
C SER A 318 -7.56 6.58 0.52
N SER A 319 -6.49 6.26 1.25
CA SER A 319 -6.34 4.97 1.93
C SER A 319 -7.37 4.78 3.05
N ALA A 320 -7.81 5.88 3.69
CA ALA A 320 -8.90 5.83 4.66
C ALA A 320 -10.25 5.45 4.00
N PHE A 321 -10.51 5.98 2.81
CA PHE A 321 -11.70 5.60 2.03
C PHE A 321 -11.57 4.17 1.48
N SER A 322 -10.36 3.75 1.15
CA SER A 322 -10.06 2.39 0.66
C SER A 322 -10.35 1.33 1.72
N ILE A 323 -9.84 1.48 2.94
CA ILE A 323 -10.11 0.53 4.02
C ILE A 323 -11.59 0.54 4.42
N LEU A 324 -12.23 1.70 4.39
CA LEU A 324 -13.66 1.80 4.67
C LEU A 324 -14.48 1.10 3.59
N ALA A 325 -14.21 1.35 2.29
CA ALA A 325 -14.89 0.67 1.19
C ALA A 325 -14.75 -0.86 1.29
N PHE A 326 -13.59 -1.36 1.71
CA PHE A 326 -13.37 -2.78 1.95
C PHE A 326 -14.11 -3.31 3.18
N LEU A 327 -14.13 -2.58 4.29
CA LEU A 327 -14.68 -3.04 5.58
C LEU A 327 -16.15 -2.66 5.83
N ILE A 328 -16.78 -1.87 4.97
CA ILE A 328 -18.17 -1.42 5.18
C ILE A 328 -19.13 -2.62 5.23
N ALA A 329 -18.92 -3.62 4.40
CA ALA A 329 -19.76 -4.82 4.37
C ALA A 329 -19.72 -5.61 5.69
N PRO A 330 -18.54 -6.02 6.24
CA PRO A 330 -18.51 -6.73 7.54
C PRO A 330 -18.99 -5.86 8.70
N LEU A 331 -18.79 -4.54 8.64
CA LEU A 331 -19.27 -3.62 9.66
C LEU A 331 -20.80 -3.59 9.69
N LEU A 332 -21.44 -3.42 8.54
CA LEU A 332 -22.91 -3.40 8.44
C LEU A 332 -23.53 -4.76 8.80
N VAL A 333 -22.91 -5.88 8.38
CA VAL A 333 -23.34 -7.23 8.78
C VAL A 333 -23.27 -7.41 10.30
N SER A 334 -22.20 -6.92 10.94
CA SER A 334 -22.03 -6.98 12.40
C SER A 334 -23.09 -6.14 13.13
N ILE A 335 -23.31 -4.90 12.70
CA ILE A 335 -24.34 -4.01 13.24
C ILE A 335 -25.73 -4.64 13.09
N ALA A 336 -26.06 -5.15 11.90
CA ALA A 336 -27.35 -5.80 11.65
C ALA A 336 -27.57 -7.02 12.57
N SER A 337 -26.51 -7.81 12.84
CA SER A 337 -26.61 -8.95 13.74
C SER A 337 -26.87 -8.55 15.19
N LEU A 338 -26.26 -7.44 15.65
CA LEU A 338 -26.49 -6.87 16.99
C LEU A 338 -27.90 -6.26 17.09
N ALA A 339 -28.35 -5.55 16.06
CA ALA A 339 -29.69 -4.97 15.99
C ALA A 339 -30.78 -6.05 16.08
N ARG A 340 -30.65 -7.14 15.29
CA ARG A 340 -31.61 -8.26 15.31
C ARG A 340 -31.71 -8.91 16.68
N ARG A 341 -30.59 -9.16 17.37
CA ARG A 341 -30.58 -9.71 18.73
C ARG A 341 -31.19 -8.76 19.72
N ALA A 342 -30.88 -7.46 19.64
CA ALA A 342 -31.49 -6.48 20.52
C ALA A 342 -33.00 -6.40 20.32
N TYR A 343 -33.46 -6.41 19.07
CA TYR A 343 -34.89 -6.39 18.74
C TYR A 343 -35.62 -7.63 19.28
N ALA A 344 -35.04 -8.82 19.15
CA ALA A 344 -35.61 -10.08 19.61
C ALA A 344 -35.84 -10.12 21.15
N ARG A 345 -35.11 -9.29 21.92
CA ARG A 345 -35.30 -9.19 23.40
C ARG A 345 -36.55 -8.41 23.81
N GLY A 346 -37.24 -7.72 22.87
CA GLY A 346 -38.44 -6.91 23.17
C GLY A 346 -38.15 -5.68 24.03
N GLY A 347 -39.18 -4.92 24.35
CA GLY A 347 -39.15 -3.79 25.29
C GLY A 347 -37.96 -2.82 25.04
N ARG A 348 -37.07 -2.63 26.02
CA ARG A 348 -35.86 -1.80 25.88
C ARG A 348 -34.92 -2.26 24.77
N GLY A 349 -34.98 -3.55 24.43
CA GLY A 349 -34.16 -4.10 23.30
C GLY A 349 -34.51 -3.47 21.96
N GLN A 350 -35.77 -3.06 21.75
CA GLN A 350 -36.19 -2.37 20.52
C GLN A 350 -35.53 -0.99 20.39
N LEU A 351 -35.40 -0.24 21.48
CA LEU A 351 -34.66 1.04 21.49
C LEU A 351 -33.16 0.85 21.18
N VAL A 352 -32.58 -0.20 21.73
CA VAL A 352 -31.19 -0.56 21.43
C VAL A 352 -31.04 -0.96 19.94
N ALA A 353 -32.02 -1.68 19.37
CA ALA A 353 -32.02 -2.01 17.96
C ALA A 353 -32.10 -0.77 17.06
N LEU A 354 -32.91 0.22 17.45
CA LEU A 354 -32.97 1.52 16.75
C LEU A 354 -31.66 2.26 16.84
N ALA A 355 -30.96 2.24 17.99
CA ALA A 355 -29.62 2.84 18.12
C ALA A 355 -28.59 2.17 17.20
N TRP A 356 -28.62 0.85 17.05
CA TRP A 356 -27.80 0.14 16.05
C TRP A 356 -28.16 0.52 14.61
N GLY A 357 -29.46 0.70 14.32
CA GLY A 357 -29.92 1.20 13.02
C GLY A 357 -29.41 2.61 12.72
N ALA A 358 -29.49 3.51 13.70
CA ALA A 358 -28.91 4.85 13.61
C ALA A 358 -27.39 4.82 13.37
N LEU A 359 -26.67 3.94 14.08
CA LEU A 359 -25.25 3.75 13.86
C LEU A 359 -24.94 3.25 12.42
N ALA A 360 -25.74 2.31 11.90
CA ALA A 360 -25.58 1.86 10.51
C ALA A 360 -25.79 3.01 9.52
N LEU A 361 -26.77 3.87 9.77
CA LEU A 361 -27.01 5.06 8.96
C LEU A 361 -25.80 6.03 9.03
N VAL A 362 -25.25 6.27 10.20
CA VAL A 362 -24.07 7.12 10.39
C VAL A 362 -22.86 6.54 9.65
N VAL A 363 -22.64 5.21 9.72
CA VAL A 363 -21.54 4.52 9.03
C VAL A 363 -21.63 4.72 7.50
N VAL A 364 -22.83 4.77 6.94
CA VAL A 364 -23.02 5.03 5.49
C VAL A 364 -23.01 6.52 5.17
N ALA A 365 -23.68 7.33 5.97
CA ALA A 365 -23.88 8.75 5.69
C ALA A 365 -22.59 9.58 5.92
N ALA A 366 -21.81 9.30 6.97
CA ALA A 366 -20.65 10.11 7.30
C ALA A 366 -19.56 10.14 6.19
N PRO A 367 -19.19 9.02 5.56
CA PRO A 367 -18.31 9.04 4.39
C PRO A 367 -18.89 9.83 3.22
N LEU A 368 -20.17 9.65 2.92
CA LEU A 368 -20.85 10.39 1.84
C LEU A 368 -20.88 11.89 2.12
N LEU A 369 -21.12 12.30 3.37
CA LEU A 369 -21.04 13.71 3.76
C LEU A 369 -19.61 14.24 3.67
N ALA A 370 -18.60 13.45 4.04
CA ALA A 370 -17.21 13.84 3.90
C ALA A 370 -16.83 14.15 2.44
N LEU A 371 -17.42 13.44 1.46
CA LEU A 371 -17.23 13.73 0.03
C LEU A 371 -17.69 15.14 -0.36
N SER A 372 -18.59 15.75 0.40
CA SER A 372 -19.10 17.10 0.14
C SER A 372 -18.10 18.20 0.54
N SER A 373 -17.01 17.87 1.23
CA SER A 373 -16.00 18.85 1.61
C SER A 373 -15.31 19.45 0.36
N SER A 374 -14.98 20.75 0.40
CA SER A 374 -14.34 21.44 -0.72
C SER A 374 -13.01 20.83 -1.11
N LYS A 375 -12.23 20.36 -0.11
CA LYS A 375 -10.92 19.73 -0.31
C LYS A 375 -11.05 18.39 -1.06
N ILE A 376 -12.01 17.53 -0.68
CA ILE A 376 -12.23 16.24 -1.37
C ILE A 376 -12.82 16.48 -2.76
N ARG A 377 -13.77 17.42 -2.92
CA ARG A 377 -14.29 17.79 -4.23
C ARG A 377 -13.21 18.28 -5.19
N ALA A 378 -12.23 19.05 -4.69
CA ALA A 378 -11.07 19.46 -5.48
C ALA A 378 -10.26 18.26 -6.01
N MET A 379 -10.16 17.14 -5.26
CA MET A 379 -9.54 15.90 -5.75
C MET A 379 -10.33 15.29 -6.92
N GLY A 380 -11.66 15.45 -6.94
CA GLY A 380 -12.53 15.01 -8.05
C GLY A 380 -12.44 15.87 -9.31
N SER A 381 -11.85 17.08 -9.25
CA SER A 381 -11.73 17.98 -10.41
C SER A 381 -10.65 17.58 -11.42
N TYR A 382 -9.79 16.59 -11.09
CA TYR A 382 -8.79 16.11 -12.04
C TYR A 382 -9.43 15.66 -13.36
N ASN A 383 -8.85 16.10 -14.48
CA ASN A 383 -9.32 15.73 -15.81
C ASN A 383 -8.88 14.30 -16.17
N ARG A 384 -9.68 13.33 -15.74
CA ARG A 384 -9.54 11.93 -16.15
C ARG A 384 -10.78 11.53 -16.91
N LYS A 385 -10.62 11.37 -18.21
CA LYS A 385 -11.71 10.94 -19.09
C LYS A 385 -12.16 9.53 -18.74
N GLY A 386 -13.45 9.31 -18.73
CA GLY A 386 -14.02 7.98 -18.69
C GLY A 386 -14.00 7.32 -20.07
N SER A 387 -14.44 6.09 -20.11
CA SER A 387 -14.59 5.28 -21.31
C SER A 387 -16.09 4.98 -21.54
N ASN A 388 -16.40 3.82 -22.04
CA ASN A 388 -17.76 3.32 -22.23
C ASN A 388 -18.12 2.26 -21.17
N TRP A 389 -19.42 1.97 -21.01
CA TRP A 389 -19.87 0.99 -20.02
C TRP A 389 -19.39 -0.45 -20.29
N GLY A 390 -19.15 -0.82 -21.56
CA GLY A 390 -18.61 -2.14 -21.90
C GLY A 390 -17.20 -2.34 -21.33
N GLU A 391 -16.31 -1.38 -21.55
CA GLU A 391 -14.97 -1.37 -20.95
C GLU A 391 -15.05 -1.27 -19.43
N ALA A 392 -15.96 -0.45 -18.89
CA ALA A 392 -16.15 -0.30 -17.45
C ALA A 392 -16.47 -1.64 -16.77
N PHE A 393 -17.40 -2.41 -17.30
CA PHE A 393 -17.75 -3.73 -16.79
C PHE A 393 -16.62 -4.75 -17.01
N MET A 394 -15.96 -4.69 -18.17
CA MET A 394 -14.84 -5.57 -18.46
C MET A 394 -13.72 -5.39 -17.41
N HIS A 395 -13.32 -4.16 -17.12
CA HIS A 395 -12.27 -3.88 -16.15
C HIS A 395 -12.67 -4.16 -14.69
N ALA A 396 -13.97 -4.09 -14.36
CA ALA A 396 -14.49 -4.41 -13.04
C ALA A 396 -14.51 -5.91 -12.74
N PHE A 397 -14.69 -6.76 -13.74
CA PHE A 397 -14.82 -8.21 -13.56
C PHE A 397 -13.64 -9.02 -14.10
N LEU A 398 -12.86 -8.42 -14.99
CA LEU A 398 -11.64 -8.99 -15.53
C LEU A 398 -10.50 -8.07 -15.15
N PRO A 399 -9.68 -8.39 -14.14
CA PRO A 399 -8.55 -7.56 -13.73
C PRO A 399 -7.47 -7.60 -14.81
N TYR A 400 -7.73 -6.91 -15.89
CA TYR A 400 -6.91 -6.80 -17.09
C TYR A 400 -6.33 -5.39 -17.15
N PRO A 401 -5.01 -5.24 -17.11
CA PRO A 401 -4.42 -3.91 -17.20
C PRO A 401 -4.67 -3.31 -18.58
N PRO A 402 -5.10 -2.04 -18.66
CA PRO A 402 -5.49 -1.41 -19.92
C PRO A 402 -4.34 -1.23 -20.92
N PHE A 403 -3.08 -1.58 -20.57
CA PHE A 403 -1.91 -1.18 -21.34
C PHE A 403 -1.10 -2.31 -21.96
N SER A 404 -1.48 -3.56 -21.81
CA SER A 404 -0.67 -4.65 -22.33
C SER A 404 -1.50 -5.68 -23.08
N ASN A 405 -1.49 -5.57 -24.40
CA ASN A 405 -2.05 -6.55 -25.33
C ASN A 405 -1.13 -7.76 -25.55
N THR A 406 -0.39 -8.22 -24.54
CA THR A 406 0.47 -9.39 -24.67
C THR A 406 -0.32 -10.66 -24.37
N SER A 407 -0.04 -11.73 -25.11
CA SER A 407 -0.69 -13.04 -24.91
C SER A 407 -0.57 -13.57 -23.47
N GLY A 408 0.52 -13.27 -22.77
CA GLY A 408 0.74 -13.65 -21.37
C GLY A 408 -0.25 -13.00 -20.40
N ASN A 409 -0.68 -11.76 -20.66
CA ASN A 409 -1.69 -11.11 -19.84
C ASN A 409 -3.07 -11.74 -20.00
N ILE A 410 -3.45 -12.09 -21.21
CA ILE A 410 -4.72 -12.78 -21.49
C ILE A 410 -4.76 -14.12 -20.75
N GLN A 411 -3.69 -14.89 -20.82
CA GLN A 411 -3.57 -16.18 -20.14
C GLN A 411 -3.75 -16.02 -18.63
N TRP A 412 -3.07 -15.05 -18.00
CA TRP A 412 -3.21 -14.79 -16.57
C TRP A 412 -4.61 -14.30 -16.22
N THR A 413 -5.22 -13.45 -17.02
CA THR A 413 -6.61 -12.98 -16.84
C THR A 413 -7.61 -14.15 -16.86
N ILE A 414 -7.45 -15.10 -17.77
CA ILE A 414 -8.29 -16.30 -17.81
C ILE A 414 -8.16 -17.13 -16.54
N VAL A 415 -6.94 -17.36 -16.07
CA VAL A 415 -6.70 -18.10 -14.82
C VAL A 415 -7.33 -17.39 -13.63
N GLN A 416 -7.15 -16.05 -13.51
CA GLN A 416 -7.78 -15.24 -12.46
C GLN A 416 -9.31 -15.38 -12.51
N PHE A 417 -9.91 -15.26 -13.69
CA PHE A 417 -11.35 -15.36 -13.87
C PHE A 417 -11.88 -16.73 -13.42
N ILE A 418 -11.21 -17.82 -13.81
CA ILE A 418 -11.58 -19.18 -13.39
C ILE A 418 -11.51 -19.31 -11.85
N LEU A 419 -10.41 -18.87 -11.24
CA LEU A 419 -10.23 -18.92 -9.79
C LEU A 419 -11.27 -18.07 -9.05
N LEU A 420 -11.61 -16.89 -9.60
CA LEU A 420 -12.63 -16.02 -9.07
C LEU A 420 -14.02 -16.66 -9.11
N VAL A 421 -14.43 -17.19 -10.26
CA VAL A 421 -15.74 -17.86 -10.43
C VAL A 421 -15.87 -19.04 -9.47
N VAL A 422 -14.83 -19.89 -9.39
CA VAL A 422 -14.80 -21.02 -8.44
C VAL A 422 -14.86 -20.52 -7.00
N GLY A 423 -14.15 -19.45 -6.66
CA GLY A 423 -14.14 -18.85 -5.33
C GLY A 423 -15.51 -18.26 -4.94
N ILE A 424 -16.17 -17.55 -5.86
CA ILE A 424 -17.54 -17.04 -5.66
C ILE A 424 -18.51 -18.20 -5.43
N ALA A 425 -18.46 -19.22 -6.29
CA ALA A 425 -19.32 -20.40 -6.18
C ALA A 425 -19.10 -21.15 -4.86
N ALA A 426 -17.84 -21.34 -4.45
CA ALA A 426 -17.48 -21.96 -3.19
C ALA A 426 -17.99 -21.15 -1.98
N THR A 427 -17.80 -19.83 -2.00
CA THR A 427 -18.28 -18.94 -0.93
C THR A 427 -19.80 -18.96 -0.83
N ALA A 428 -20.51 -18.88 -1.95
CA ALA A 428 -21.97 -18.91 -2.00
C ALA A 428 -22.52 -20.29 -1.52
N ARG A 429 -21.93 -21.39 -1.98
CA ARG A 429 -22.33 -22.75 -1.57
C ARG A 429 -22.14 -22.97 -0.07
N LEU A 430 -21.01 -22.58 0.48
CA LEU A 430 -20.76 -22.68 1.91
C LEU A 430 -21.80 -21.89 2.69
N TYR A 431 -22.07 -20.64 2.29
CA TYR A 431 -23.10 -19.82 2.93
C TYR A 431 -24.49 -20.48 2.92
N LEU A 432 -24.90 -21.03 1.79
CA LEU A 432 -26.21 -21.68 1.65
C LEU A 432 -26.32 -22.97 2.48
N LEU A 433 -25.23 -23.74 2.62
CA LEU A 433 -25.19 -24.95 3.44
C LEU A 433 -25.29 -24.63 4.94
N PHE A 434 -24.62 -23.56 5.40
CA PHE A 434 -24.68 -23.13 6.79
C PHE A 434 -25.96 -22.35 7.17
N ARG A 435 -26.74 -21.93 6.18
CA ARG A 435 -28.06 -21.31 6.42
C ARG A 435 -29.17 -22.35 6.66
N ARG A 436 -28.93 -23.59 6.42
CA ARG A 436 -29.85 -24.68 6.82
C ARG A 436 -29.73 -24.79 8.33
N PRO A 437 -30.84 -24.57 9.10
CA PRO A 437 -30.82 -24.81 10.53
C PRO A 437 -30.35 -26.25 10.76
N ASP A 438 -29.51 -26.41 11.77
CA ASP A 438 -29.02 -27.72 12.18
C ASP A 438 -30.23 -28.68 12.30
N PRO A 439 -30.19 -29.88 11.73
CA PRO A 439 -31.25 -30.84 11.95
C PRO A 439 -31.56 -31.07 13.43
N LEU A 440 -30.58 -30.89 14.32
CA LEU A 440 -30.77 -30.92 15.78
C LEU A 440 -31.51 -29.70 16.31
N GLU A 441 -31.21 -28.47 15.82
CA GLU A 441 -31.99 -27.28 16.16
C GLU A 441 -33.44 -27.35 15.64
N LEU A 442 -33.64 -27.92 14.44
CA LEU A 442 -34.95 -28.16 13.88
C LEU A 442 -35.70 -29.25 14.65
N ALA A 443 -35.02 -30.29 15.15
CA ALA A 443 -35.58 -31.33 15.98
C ALA A 443 -35.94 -30.79 17.39
N ALA A 444 -35.05 -29.96 17.99
CA ALA A 444 -35.29 -29.30 19.27
C ALA A 444 -36.45 -28.29 19.20
N ALA A 445 -36.51 -27.46 18.15
CA ALA A 445 -37.61 -26.54 17.90
C ALA A 445 -38.94 -27.27 17.64
N ARG A 446 -38.94 -28.43 16.97
CA ARG A 446 -40.12 -29.27 16.78
C ARG A 446 -40.52 -30.03 18.02
N ALA A 447 -39.61 -30.30 18.95
CA ALA A 447 -39.85 -30.97 20.19
C ALA A 447 -40.33 -30.03 21.33
N GLY A 448 -40.39 -28.69 21.06
CA GLY A 448 -40.81 -27.71 22.07
C GLY A 448 -39.82 -27.50 23.23
N LEU A 449 -38.54 -27.90 23.02
CA LEU A 449 -37.48 -27.84 24.04
C LEU A 449 -36.69 -26.52 24.01
N THR A 450 -37.34 -25.40 23.68
CA THR A 450 -36.67 -24.10 23.57
C THR A 450 -36.73 -23.22 24.80
N ASP A 451 -37.24 -23.75 25.95
CA ASP A 451 -37.19 -23.01 27.21
C ASP A 451 -36.44 -23.84 28.26
N ASP A 452 -35.52 -23.19 28.95
CA ASP A 452 -34.78 -23.63 30.14
C ASP A 452 -33.70 -24.72 29.97
N VAL A 453 -32.58 -24.33 29.40
CA VAL A 453 -31.27 -24.88 29.81
C VAL A 453 -30.50 -23.74 30.50
N ASP A 454 -30.63 -23.69 31.83
CA ASP A 454 -29.66 -23.05 32.71
C ASP A 454 -28.29 -23.71 32.49
N VAL A 455 -27.41 -23.05 31.72
CA VAL A 455 -25.99 -23.39 31.64
C VAL A 455 -25.30 -22.63 32.76
N ASP A 456 -25.42 -23.15 33.98
CA ASP A 456 -24.42 -22.98 35.03
C ASP A 456 -23.17 -23.79 34.61
N ALA A 457 -22.46 -23.31 33.61
CA ALA A 457 -21.13 -23.75 33.31
C ALA A 457 -20.18 -22.83 34.05
N GLY A 458 -19.55 -23.41 35.07
CA GLY A 458 -18.64 -22.76 36.01
C GLY A 458 -17.61 -21.84 35.33
N GLU A 459 -17.25 -20.80 36.06
CA GLU A 459 -16.12 -19.90 35.80
C GLU A 459 -14.79 -20.68 35.79
N GLY A 460 -14.58 -21.47 34.78
CA GLY A 460 -13.34 -22.16 34.48
C GLY A 460 -12.88 -21.80 33.08
N ASP A 461 -11.79 -21.04 32.98
CA ASP A 461 -10.90 -20.96 31.82
C ASP A 461 -11.42 -20.37 30.48
N LEU A 462 -11.98 -19.17 30.52
CA LEU A 462 -12.00 -18.31 29.31
C LEU A 462 -10.73 -17.44 29.13
N ALA A 463 -9.68 -17.67 29.96
CA ALA A 463 -8.40 -16.96 29.86
C ALA A 463 -7.39 -17.64 28.92
N SER A 464 -7.59 -18.87 28.55
CA SER A 464 -6.90 -19.56 27.46
C SER A 464 -7.91 -19.68 26.30
N ALA A 465 -7.97 -18.68 25.40
CA ALA A 465 -8.33 -19.08 24.07
C ALA A 465 -7.30 -20.13 23.67
N PRO A 466 -7.67 -21.39 23.44
CA PRO A 466 -6.73 -22.36 22.95
C PRO A 466 -6.14 -21.71 21.69
N GLU A 467 -4.81 -21.64 21.58
CA GLU A 467 -4.22 -21.81 20.27
C GLU A 467 -5.01 -22.96 19.71
N ILE A 468 -5.79 -22.69 18.65
CA ILE A 468 -6.70 -23.66 18.03
C ILE A 468 -5.96 -24.97 18.04
N GLU A 469 -6.24 -25.82 19.05
CA GLU A 469 -5.86 -27.19 19.05
C GLU A 469 -6.47 -27.71 17.78
N GLU A 470 -5.64 -28.20 16.90
CA GLU A 470 -5.96 -28.82 15.65
C GLU A 470 -6.68 -30.15 15.89
N SER A 471 -7.81 -30.10 16.55
CA SER A 471 -8.80 -31.13 16.42
C SER A 471 -9.59 -30.80 15.15
N GLU A 472 -9.27 -31.56 14.11
CA GLU A 472 -10.06 -31.74 12.90
C GLU A 472 -10.64 -30.49 12.28
N GLU A 473 -10.17 -30.21 11.07
CA GLU A 473 -10.57 -29.17 10.13
C GLU A 473 -12.10 -29.12 9.90
N GLU A 474 -12.89 -28.84 10.92
CA GLU A 474 -14.17 -28.20 10.69
C GLU A 474 -13.86 -26.83 10.15
N ALA A 475 -13.90 -26.75 8.83
CA ALA A 475 -13.64 -25.54 8.07
C ALA A 475 -14.56 -24.46 8.63
N GLN A 476 -14.00 -23.54 9.45
CA GLN A 476 -14.76 -22.33 9.78
C GLN A 476 -15.19 -21.72 8.44
N PRO A 477 -16.50 -21.57 8.22
CA PRO A 477 -17.00 -21.09 6.95
C PRO A 477 -16.43 -19.70 6.69
N LEU A 478 -15.94 -19.49 5.47
CA LEU A 478 -15.60 -18.14 5.04
C LEU A 478 -16.86 -17.27 5.21
N PRO A 479 -16.78 -16.14 5.91
CA PRO A 479 -17.94 -15.26 6.00
C PRO A 479 -18.32 -14.77 4.59
N PHE A 480 -19.61 -14.57 4.36
CA PHE A 480 -20.12 -14.17 3.03
C PHE A 480 -19.75 -12.73 2.63
N TRP A 481 -19.42 -11.88 3.60
CA TRP A 481 -19.16 -10.45 3.37
C TRP A 481 -18.00 -10.13 2.40
N PRO A 482 -16.91 -10.95 2.22
CA PRO A 482 -15.89 -10.65 1.23
C PRO A 482 -16.43 -10.56 -0.20
N LEU A 483 -17.49 -11.31 -0.51
CA LEU A 483 -18.19 -11.18 -1.79
C LEU A 483 -18.88 -9.82 -1.92
N PHE A 484 -19.50 -9.31 -0.85
CA PHE A 484 -20.08 -7.96 -0.86
C PHE A 484 -19.01 -6.88 -1.01
N SER A 485 -17.86 -7.02 -0.31
CA SER A 485 -16.74 -6.09 -0.48
C SER A 485 -16.22 -6.10 -1.91
N TYR A 486 -16.10 -7.27 -2.53
CA TYR A 486 -15.73 -7.39 -3.93
C TYR A 486 -16.73 -6.66 -4.85
N VAL A 487 -18.03 -6.90 -4.67
CA VAL A 487 -19.08 -6.25 -5.50
C VAL A 487 -19.04 -4.72 -5.35
N ILE A 488 -18.84 -4.21 -4.14
CA ILE A 488 -18.73 -2.76 -3.90
C ILE A 488 -17.51 -2.19 -4.64
N LEU A 489 -16.35 -2.83 -4.52
CA LEU A 489 -15.11 -2.36 -5.13
C LEU A 489 -15.16 -2.50 -6.65
N ALA A 490 -15.67 -3.60 -7.18
CA ALA A 490 -15.92 -3.79 -8.61
C ALA A 490 -16.89 -2.73 -9.17
N ALA A 491 -17.94 -2.37 -8.42
CA ALA A 491 -18.84 -1.28 -8.82
C ALA A 491 -18.14 0.10 -8.86
N LEU A 492 -17.24 0.36 -7.89
CA LEU A 492 -16.42 1.59 -7.90
C LEU A 492 -15.42 1.58 -9.05
N THR A 493 -14.82 0.44 -9.39
CA THR A 493 -13.94 0.27 -10.56
C THR A 493 -14.74 0.49 -11.86
N ALA A 494 -15.92 -0.13 -12.01
CA ALA A 494 -16.79 0.12 -13.16
C ALA A 494 -17.14 1.60 -13.29
N LEU A 495 -17.48 2.25 -12.18
CA LEU A 495 -17.75 3.69 -12.16
C LEU A 495 -16.52 4.52 -12.58
N ALA A 496 -15.30 4.08 -12.22
CA ALA A 496 -14.08 4.79 -12.58
C ALA A 496 -13.80 4.78 -14.11
N TYR A 497 -14.15 3.70 -14.78
CA TYR A 497 -14.05 3.59 -16.24
C TYR A 497 -15.30 4.10 -16.98
N SER A 498 -16.44 4.30 -16.30
CA SER A 498 -17.69 4.73 -16.93
C SER A 498 -17.56 6.12 -17.56
N PRO A 499 -18.49 6.49 -18.47
CA PRO A 499 -18.57 7.84 -19.00
C PRO A 499 -18.60 8.92 -17.91
N ASP A 500 -18.13 10.11 -18.25
CA ASP A 500 -18.08 11.22 -17.30
C ASP A 500 -19.49 11.58 -16.78
N SER A 501 -19.62 11.65 -15.46
CA SER A 501 -20.87 11.98 -14.78
C SER A 501 -20.62 12.65 -13.43
N ALA A 502 -21.62 13.36 -12.92
CA ALA A 502 -21.58 13.97 -11.60
C ALA A 502 -21.40 12.90 -10.50
N LEU A 503 -22.06 11.75 -10.64
CA LEU A 503 -21.93 10.62 -9.71
C LEU A 503 -20.51 10.08 -9.66
N ARG A 504 -19.88 9.86 -10.82
CA ARG A 504 -18.48 9.45 -10.96
C ARG A 504 -17.55 10.45 -10.27
N THR A 505 -17.72 11.73 -10.56
CA THR A 505 -16.89 12.80 -9.97
C THR A 505 -17.06 12.86 -8.46
N TYR A 506 -18.29 12.74 -7.94
CA TYR A 506 -18.56 12.82 -6.51
C TYR A 506 -18.05 11.60 -5.73
N LEU A 507 -18.43 10.41 -6.16
CA LEU A 507 -18.07 9.18 -5.42
C LEU A 507 -16.58 8.84 -5.51
N LEU A 508 -15.93 9.15 -6.64
CA LEU A 508 -14.54 8.80 -6.87
C LEU A 508 -13.55 9.92 -6.56
N ALA A 509 -14.02 11.05 -6.04
CA ALA A 509 -13.17 12.17 -5.63
C ALA A 509 -11.99 11.73 -4.74
N PRO A 510 -12.15 10.87 -3.70
CA PRO A 510 -11.04 10.45 -2.86
C PRO A 510 -9.90 9.75 -3.61
N TRP A 511 -10.20 9.12 -4.74
CA TRP A 511 -9.24 8.42 -5.59
C TRP A 511 -8.85 9.21 -6.83
N TYR A 512 -9.17 10.53 -6.91
CA TYR A 512 -8.88 11.40 -8.07
C TYR A 512 -9.48 10.88 -9.38
N LYS A 513 -10.57 10.12 -9.31
CA LYS A 513 -11.15 9.35 -10.43
C LYS A 513 -10.17 8.38 -11.10
N ASP A 514 -9.09 8.00 -10.42
CA ASP A 514 -8.07 7.08 -10.94
C ASP A 514 -8.47 5.63 -10.63
N ALA A 515 -8.86 4.90 -11.67
CA ALA A 515 -9.28 3.51 -11.56
C ALA A 515 -8.21 2.62 -10.91
N ARG A 516 -6.93 2.84 -11.19
CA ARG A 516 -5.81 2.05 -10.65
C ARG A 516 -5.76 2.08 -9.12
N ARG A 517 -6.10 3.23 -8.52
CA ARG A 517 -6.14 3.39 -7.05
C ARG A 517 -7.26 2.58 -6.42
N ILE A 518 -8.36 2.36 -7.14
CA ILE A 518 -9.50 1.55 -6.70
C ILE A 518 -9.21 0.07 -6.95
N MET A 519 -8.72 -0.27 -8.13
CA MET A 519 -8.36 -1.64 -8.51
C MET A 519 -7.34 -2.26 -7.54
N GLY A 520 -6.36 -1.48 -7.07
CA GLY A 520 -5.40 -1.97 -6.06
C GLY A 520 -6.07 -2.38 -4.73
N VAL A 521 -7.19 -1.75 -4.36
CA VAL A 521 -7.99 -2.15 -3.19
C VAL A 521 -8.90 -3.33 -3.52
N GLU A 522 -9.46 -3.36 -4.72
CA GLU A 522 -10.25 -4.48 -5.23
C GLU A 522 -9.45 -5.76 -5.27
N ASP A 523 -8.16 -5.70 -5.60
CA ASP A 523 -7.21 -6.81 -5.59
C ASP A 523 -7.16 -7.54 -4.23
N ILE A 524 -7.49 -6.86 -3.12
CA ILE A 524 -7.58 -7.50 -1.79
C ILE A 524 -8.76 -8.49 -1.76
N ALA A 525 -9.95 -8.04 -2.17
CA ALA A 525 -11.14 -8.87 -2.19
C ALA A 525 -11.04 -9.98 -3.25
N LEU A 526 -10.50 -9.64 -4.41
CA LEU A 526 -10.19 -10.57 -5.49
C LEU A 526 -9.25 -11.69 -5.02
N THR A 527 -8.16 -11.34 -4.33
CA THR A 527 -7.21 -12.33 -3.76
C THR A 527 -7.88 -13.27 -2.78
N ILE A 528 -8.75 -12.76 -1.89
CA ILE A 528 -9.48 -13.61 -0.94
C ILE A 528 -10.33 -14.65 -1.69
N LEU A 529 -11.12 -14.19 -2.67
CA LEU A 529 -12.01 -15.07 -3.43
C LEU A 529 -11.23 -16.09 -4.27
N MET A 530 -10.16 -15.68 -4.96
CA MET A 530 -9.31 -16.59 -5.72
C MET A 530 -8.59 -17.60 -4.84
N ALA A 531 -8.10 -17.19 -3.66
CA ALA A 531 -7.47 -18.11 -2.70
C ALA A 531 -8.48 -19.17 -2.19
N VAL A 532 -9.73 -18.77 -1.98
CA VAL A 532 -10.83 -19.71 -1.68
C VAL A 532 -11.12 -20.62 -2.87
N GLY A 533 -11.04 -20.10 -4.09
CA GLY A 533 -11.15 -20.90 -5.33
C GLY A 533 -10.09 -21.99 -5.40
N VAL A 534 -8.81 -21.66 -5.15
CA VAL A 534 -7.73 -22.66 -5.05
C VAL A 534 -8.03 -23.69 -3.97
N ALA A 535 -8.45 -23.24 -2.78
CA ALA A 535 -8.79 -24.16 -1.69
C ALA A 535 -9.96 -25.10 -2.05
N ALA A 536 -10.95 -24.60 -2.77
CA ALA A 536 -12.08 -25.41 -3.24
C ALA A 536 -11.63 -26.46 -4.27
N ILE A 537 -10.78 -26.09 -5.22
CA ILE A 537 -10.19 -27.02 -6.19
C ILE A 537 -9.40 -28.13 -5.47
N VAL A 538 -8.51 -27.74 -4.55
CA VAL A 538 -7.72 -28.71 -3.75
C VAL A 538 -8.63 -29.66 -2.99
N ARG A 539 -9.70 -29.14 -2.37
CA ARG A 539 -10.66 -29.95 -1.60
C ARG A 539 -11.40 -30.98 -2.50
N VAL A 540 -11.86 -30.57 -3.69
CA VAL A 540 -12.58 -31.45 -4.63
C VAL A 540 -11.65 -32.55 -5.12
N ILE A 541 -10.42 -32.20 -5.52
CA ILE A 541 -9.43 -33.18 -5.98
C ILE A 541 -9.07 -34.15 -4.84
N HIS A 542 -8.83 -33.61 -3.63
CA HIS A 542 -8.52 -34.44 -2.47
C HIS A 542 -9.64 -35.44 -2.15
N ALA A 543 -10.90 -34.99 -2.12
CA ALA A 543 -12.03 -35.84 -1.86
C ALA A 543 -12.22 -36.90 -2.96
N ALA A 544 -11.95 -36.58 -4.21
CA ALA A 544 -11.98 -37.56 -5.30
C ALA A 544 -10.86 -38.59 -5.16
N TRP A 545 -9.64 -38.15 -4.86
CA TRP A 545 -8.50 -39.07 -4.67
C TRP A 545 -8.69 -39.97 -3.46
N THR A 546 -9.09 -39.42 -2.30
CA THR A 546 -9.38 -40.23 -1.10
C THR A 546 -10.43 -41.30 -1.38
N ARG A 547 -11.56 -40.95 -2.05
CA ARG A 547 -12.60 -41.93 -2.45
C ARG A 547 -12.07 -43.01 -3.39
N SER A 548 -11.22 -42.67 -4.34
CA SER A 548 -10.62 -43.64 -5.26
C SER A 548 -9.65 -44.55 -4.51
N LEU A 549 -8.85 -44.02 -3.59
CA LEU A 549 -7.94 -44.82 -2.75
C LEU A 549 -8.72 -45.79 -1.86
N GLN A 550 -9.77 -45.34 -1.18
CA GLN A 550 -10.64 -46.15 -0.33
C GLN A 550 -11.30 -47.29 -1.12
N ARG A 551 -11.78 -47.03 -2.34
CA ARG A 551 -12.32 -48.08 -3.22
C ARG A 551 -11.29 -49.17 -3.55
N ILE A 552 -10.07 -48.75 -3.94
CA ILE A 552 -8.98 -49.68 -4.26
C ILE A 552 -8.59 -50.53 -3.03
N LEU A 553 -8.56 -49.94 -1.83
CA LEU A 553 -8.24 -50.64 -0.59
C LEU A 553 -9.36 -51.63 -0.18
N ALA A 554 -10.62 -51.21 -0.28
CA ALA A 554 -11.77 -52.08 -0.02
C ALA A 554 -11.81 -53.30 -0.96
N GLU A 555 -11.52 -53.11 -2.25
CA GLU A 555 -11.39 -54.20 -3.23
C GLU A 555 -10.27 -55.21 -2.89
N ARG A 556 -9.24 -54.73 -2.15
CA ARG A 556 -8.12 -55.58 -1.70
C ARG A 556 -8.29 -56.12 -0.28
N GLY A 557 -9.42 -55.89 0.38
CA GLY A 557 -9.70 -56.34 1.74
C GLY A 557 -8.80 -55.64 2.80
N ALA A 558 -8.23 -54.48 2.47
CA ALA A 558 -7.42 -53.68 3.39
C ALA A 558 -8.30 -52.64 4.13
N ASP A 559 -7.75 -52.06 5.24
CA ASP A 559 -8.44 -51.02 5.97
C ASP A 559 -8.73 -49.80 5.03
N ASP A 560 -10.02 -49.49 4.86
CA ASP A 560 -10.50 -48.41 3.99
C ASP A 560 -10.54 -47.03 4.67
N ASN A 561 -10.15 -46.94 5.92
CA ASN A 561 -10.21 -45.70 6.74
C ASN A 561 -8.99 -44.80 6.52
N ILE A 562 -8.38 -44.82 5.34
CA ILE A 562 -7.18 -44.03 5.00
C ILE A 562 -7.58 -42.78 4.24
N GLU A 563 -7.09 -41.60 4.71
CA GLU A 563 -7.14 -40.35 3.95
C GLU A 563 -5.90 -40.17 3.09
N ALA A 564 -6.10 -39.72 1.84
CA ALA A 564 -4.97 -39.34 0.98
C ALA A 564 -4.24 -38.12 1.53
N PRO A 565 -2.90 -38.04 1.40
CA PRO A 565 -2.16 -36.86 1.85
C PRO A 565 -2.53 -35.63 1.01
N ARG A 566 -2.76 -34.49 1.66
CA ARG A 566 -3.20 -33.23 0.99
C ARG A 566 -2.06 -32.48 0.31
N TRP A 567 -0.84 -32.56 0.84
CA TRP A 567 0.29 -31.75 0.38
C TRP A 567 0.66 -31.93 -1.11
N PRO A 568 0.58 -33.15 -1.71
CA PRO A 568 0.92 -33.29 -3.13
C PRO A 568 -0.09 -32.55 -4.01
N ILE A 569 -1.37 -32.56 -3.63
CA ILE A 569 -2.43 -31.86 -4.37
C ILE A 569 -2.24 -30.35 -4.26
N GLN A 570 -1.96 -29.86 -3.06
CA GLN A 570 -1.68 -28.42 -2.83
C GLN A 570 -0.51 -27.95 -3.67
N PHE A 571 0.58 -28.72 -3.68
CA PHE A 571 1.77 -28.43 -4.50
C PHE A 571 1.46 -28.46 -5.98
N SER A 572 0.78 -29.51 -6.47
CA SER A 572 0.43 -29.67 -7.89
C SER A 572 -0.52 -28.58 -8.39
N VAL A 573 -1.54 -28.23 -7.60
CA VAL A 573 -2.47 -27.15 -7.95
C VAL A 573 -1.76 -25.80 -7.93
N GLY A 574 -0.90 -25.54 -6.95
CA GLY A 574 -0.08 -24.33 -6.90
C GLY A 574 0.85 -24.22 -8.10
N LEU A 575 1.56 -25.29 -8.44
CA LEU A 575 2.44 -25.33 -9.61
C LEU A 575 1.66 -25.15 -10.91
N LEU A 576 0.49 -25.76 -11.03
CA LEU A 576 -0.37 -25.62 -12.20
C LEU A 576 -0.84 -24.17 -12.38
N VAL A 577 -1.26 -23.51 -11.30
CA VAL A 577 -1.62 -22.07 -11.32
C VAL A 577 -0.44 -21.22 -11.76
N LEU A 578 0.76 -21.47 -11.26
CA LEU A 578 1.97 -20.73 -11.63
C LEU A 578 2.28 -20.92 -13.13
N VAL A 579 2.28 -22.16 -13.61
CA VAL A 579 2.60 -22.47 -15.03
C VAL A 579 1.54 -21.91 -15.96
N LEU A 580 0.26 -22.15 -15.68
CA LEU A 580 -0.85 -21.67 -16.51
C LEU A 580 -0.97 -20.14 -16.52
N SER A 581 -0.53 -19.45 -15.46
CA SER A 581 -0.48 -17.98 -15.42
C SER A 581 0.73 -17.39 -16.14
N GLY A 582 1.69 -18.21 -16.61
CA GLY A 582 2.99 -17.74 -17.07
C GLY A 582 3.70 -16.94 -15.96
N PHE A 583 3.71 -17.47 -14.72
CA PHE A 583 4.14 -16.79 -13.50
C PHE A 583 3.49 -15.40 -13.32
N GLY A 584 2.19 -15.33 -13.61
CA GLY A 584 1.44 -14.09 -13.54
C GLY A 584 1.87 -13.07 -14.61
N ALA A 585 1.98 -13.51 -15.86
CA ALA A 585 2.38 -12.68 -17.00
C ALA A 585 3.75 -11.99 -16.80
N ILE A 586 4.75 -12.73 -16.33
CA ILE A 586 6.06 -12.17 -15.94
C ILE A 586 6.74 -11.38 -17.06
N ASP A 587 6.68 -11.86 -18.31
CA ASP A 587 7.30 -11.18 -19.45
C ASP A 587 6.67 -9.81 -19.73
N ALA A 588 5.34 -9.73 -19.60
CA ALA A 588 4.62 -8.48 -19.77
C ALA A 588 4.94 -7.48 -18.65
N ARG A 589 5.06 -7.96 -17.42
CA ARG A 589 5.47 -7.13 -16.28
C ARG A 589 6.92 -6.66 -16.41
N ASN A 590 7.83 -7.53 -16.85
CA ASN A 590 9.22 -7.16 -17.15
C ASN A 590 9.29 -6.07 -18.23
N ALA A 591 8.54 -6.24 -19.32
CA ALA A 591 8.51 -5.26 -20.40
C ALA A 591 7.96 -3.91 -19.93
N ALA A 592 6.91 -3.92 -19.09
CA ALA A 592 6.36 -2.69 -18.52
C ALA A 592 7.34 -1.95 -17.60
N VAL A 593 8.10 -2.69 -16.78
CA VAL A 593 9.15 -2.12 -15.93
C VAL A 593 10.28 -1.54 -16.78
N ALA A 594 10.76 -2.27 -17.81
CA ALA A 594 11.83 -1.81 -18.68
C ALA A 594 11.49 -0.48 -19.35
N GLN A 595 10.24 -0.29 -19.80
CA GLN A 595 9.78 0.94 -20.44
C GLN A 595 9.94 2.21 -19.60
N VAL A 596 9.99 2.10 -18.28
CA VAL A 596 10.07 3.25 -17.37
C VAL A 596 11.36 3.31 -16.57
N TYR A 597 12.14 2.22 -16.52
CA TYR A 597 13.37 2.14 -15.74
C TYR A 597 14.63 1.99 -16.57
N ASP A 598 14.55 1.37 -17.76
CA ASP A 598 15.73 1.16 -18.58
C ASP A 598 15.97 2.37 -19.48
N PRO A 599 17.00 3.20 -19.21
CA PRO A 599 17.25 4.41 -19.98
C PRO A 599 17.72 4.14 -21.41
N ALA A 600 18.07 2.89 -21.75
CA ALA A 600 18.40 2.49 -23.11
C ALA A 600 17.17 2.09 -23.94
N HIS A 601 16.08 1.73 -23.28
CA HIS A 601 14.87 1.21 -23.93
C HIS A 601 13.60 1.90 -23.41
N LEU A 602 13.69 3.21 -23.10
CA LEU A 602 12.54 3.97 -22.65
C LEU A 602 11.43 3.94 -23.69
N GLY A 603 10.26 3.52 -23.24
CA GLY A 603 9.03 3.75 -23.97
C GLY A 603 8.62 5.22 -23.87
N LYS A 604 7.46 5.54 -24.37
CA LYS A 604 6.83 6.83 -24.06
C LYS A 604 6.15 6.70 -22.71
N PRO A 605 6.54 7.46 -21.72
CA PRO A 605 7.29 8.70 -21.67
C PRO A 605 8.71 8.56 -21.09
N GLY A 606 9.74 8.55 -21.89
CA GLY A 606 11.10 8.68 -21.40
C GLY A 606 11.50 10.14 -21.17
N MET A 607 12.30 10.40 -20.14
CA MET A 607 12.75 11.75 -19.80
C MET A 607 14.27 11.92 -19.96
N ALA A 608 15.05 10.92 -19.57
CA ALA A 608 16.51 10.99 -19.64
C ALA A 608 17.12 9.67 -20.08
N THR A 609 17.98 9.72 -21.07
CA THR A 609 18.76 8.59 -21.61
C THR A 609 19.94 8.23 -20.69
N THR A 610 20.63 7.15 -21.00
CA THR A 610 21.83 6.71 -20.25
C THR A 610 22.91 7.79 -20.21
N GLY A 611 23.12 8.52 -21.32
CA GLY A 611 24.12 9.60 -21.42
C GLY A 611 23.75 10.79 -20.54
N GLU A 612 22.49 11.20 -20.55
CA GLU A 612 21.96 12.29 -19.73
C GLU A 612 22.03 11.97 -18.24
N LEU A 613 21.62 10.75 -17.84
CA LEU A 613 21.75 10.30 -16.45
C LEU A 613 23.22 10.28 -15.99
N ALA A 614 24.16 9.99 -16.89
CA ALA A 614 25.59 10.06 -16.59
C ALA A 614 26.04 11.51 -16.37
N MET A 615 25.60 12.47 -17.20
CA MET A 615 25.85 13.90 -17.02
C MET A 615 25.24 14.39 -15.69
N LEU A 616 24.00 14.07 -15.41
CA LEU A 616 23.34 14.44 -14.15
C LEU A 616 24.11 13.94 -12.91
N ARG A 617 24.65 12.71 -12.95
CA ARG A 617 25.48 12.17 -11.84
C ARG A 617 26.81 12.93 -11.67
N ARG A 618 27.35 13.50 -12.74
CA ARG A 618 28.57 14.33 -12.68
C ARG A 618 28.30 15.77 -12.24
N MET A 619 27.06 16.23 -12.35
CA MET A 619 26.68 17.64 -12.10
C MET A 619 27.19 18.18 -10.75
N LYS A 620 27.19 17.37 -9.70
CA LYS A 620 27.72 17.73 -8.38
C LYS A 620 29.23 18.03 -8.38
N TYR A 621 29.97 17.55 -9.37
CA TYR A 621 31.41 17.80 -9.50
C TYR A 621 31.76 18.91 -10.51
N THR A 622 30.83 19.23 -11.41
CA THR A 622 31.01 20.19 -12.49
C THR A 622 30.37 21.55 -12.20
N THR A 623 29.55 21.64 -11.14
CA THR A 623 28.84 22.87 -10.74
C THR A 623 29.05 23.19 -9.26
N SER A 624 28.89 24.46 -8.89
CA SER A 624 28.88 24.89 -7.49
C SER A 624 27.74 24.22 -6.68
N PRO A 625 27.91 23.98 -5.37
CA PRO A 625 26.85 23.50 -4.50
C PRO A 625 25.57 24.34 -4.55
N ASP A 626 25.71 25.64 -4.74
CA ASP A 626 24.59 26.61 -4.76
C ASP A 626 24.01 26.82 -6.17
N ALA A 627 24.43 26.02 -7.15
CA ALA A 627 23.92 26.14 -8.52
C ALA A 627 22.41 25.88 -8.56
N LEU A 628 21.69 26.78 -9.24
CA LEU A 628 20.27 26.64 -9.56
C LEU A 628 20.11 26.38 -11.06
N ILE A 629 19.50 25.25 -11.40
CA ILE A 629 19.41 24.71 -12.75
C ILE A 629 18.04 25.02 -13.34
N LEU A 630 18.00 25.76 -14.45
CA LEU A 630 16.81 25.94 -15.27
C LEU A 630 16.83 24.94 -16.41
N GLY A 631 15.72 24.34 -16.72
CA GLY A 631 15.49 23.47 -17.87
C GLY A 631 14.09 22.89 -17.83
N ASP A 632 13.71 22.20 -18.91
CA ASP A 632 12.38 21.55 -18.93
C ASP A 632 12.35 20.35 -17.96
N PRO A 633 11.50 20.38 -16.94
CA PRO A 633 11.41 19.28 -15.98
C PRO A 633 10.97 17.97 -16.63
N ILE A 634 10.21 18.03 -17.74
CA ILE A 634 9.74 16.87 -18.50
C ILE A 634 10.89 16.27 -19.37
N ALA A 635 11.94 17.04 -19.60
CA ALA A 635 13.11 16.65 -20.36
C ALA A 635 14.32 16.26 -19.47
N GLY A 636 14.11 15.89 -18.23
CA GLY A 636 15.16 15.42 -17.32
C GLY A 636 15.74 16.49 -16.38
N ALA A 637 15.50 17.81 -16.60
CA ALA A 637 16.05 18.84 -15.74
C ALA A 637 15.62 18.72 -14.27
N ALA A 638 14.41 18.18 -13.97
CA ALA A 638 13.96 17.90 -12.63
C ALA A 638 14.85 16.89 -11.87
N TYR A 639 15.63 16.07 -12.58
CA TYR A 639 16.56 15.11 -11.98
C TYR A 639 17.85 15.77 -11.44
N SER A 640 18.05 17.06 -11.71
CA SER A 640 19.15 17.82 -11.13
C SER A 640 19.20 17.74 -9.60
N GLU A 641 18.04 17.58 -8.93
CA GLU A 641 17.98 17.46 -7.46
C GLU A 641 18.33 16.04 -6.99
N MET A 642 17.48 15.09 -7.27
CA MET A 642 17.59 13.74 -6.70
C MET A 642 18.78 12.94 -7.24
N ILE A 643 19.33 13.30 -8.40
CA ILE A 643 20.50 12.65 -9.02
C ILE A 643 21.71 13.59 -9.01
N GLY A 644 21.54 14.85 -9.46
CA GLY A 644 22.61 15.81 -9.62
C GLY A 644 23.02 16.51 -8.32
N GLY A 645 22.21 16.43 -7.28
CA GLY A 645 22.45 17.10 -5.99
C GLY A 645 22.53 18.63 -6.12
N ARG A 646 21.81 19.19 -7.11
CA ARG A 646 21.71 20.64 -7.38
C ARG A 646 20.25 21.03 -7.48
N LYS A 647 19.90 22.21 -6.94
CA LYS A 647 18.51 22.69 -6.99
C LYS A 647 18.06 22.93 -8.42
N ALA A 648 16.85 22.48 -8.76
CA ALA A 648 16.19 22.79 -10.03
C ALA A 648 15.16 23.93 -9.82
N VAL A 649 15.02 24.81 -10.81
CA VAL A 649 13.96 25.83 -10.81
C VAL A 649 12.59 25.17 -10.78
N PHE A 650 12.43 24.07 -11.54
CA PHE A 650 11.21 23.25 -11.57
C PHE A 650 11.53 21.81 -11.12
N PRO A 651 11.37 21.51 -9.81
CA PRO A 651 11.73 20.21 -9.25
C PRO A 651 10.68 19.11 -9.49
N GLN A 652 9.56 19.45 -10.10
CA GLN A 652 8.50 18.53 -10.48
C GLN A 652 8.02 18.81 -11.91
N LEU A 653 7.35 17.84 -12.54
CA LEU A 653 6.92 17.98 -13.94
C LEU A 653 5.84 19.06 -14.14
N SER A 654 5.19 19.51 -13.07
CA SER A 654 4.37 20.71 -13.09
C SER A 654 5.25 21.92 -12.81
N THR A 655 5.28 22.88 -13.72
CA THR A 655 6.00 24.14 -13.53
C THR A 655 5.22 25.17 -12.69
N ALA A 656 4.04 24.79 -12.17
CA ALA A 656 3.23 25.68 -11.35
C ALA A 656 3.99 26.15 -10.11
N ASN A 657 4.11 27.48 -9.98
CA ASN A 657 4.89 28.14 -8.94
C ASN A 657 4.07 29.24 -8.26
N ALA A 658 4.54 29.71 -7.12
CA ALA A 658 3.94 30.85 -6.42
C ALA A 658 4.06 32.14 -7.25
N ASP A 659 5.24 32.40 -7.80
CA ASP A 659 5.48 33.50 -8.73
C ASP A 659 5.10 33.09 -10.17
N VAL A 660 3.82 33.28 -10.49
CA VAL A 660 3.26 32.93 -11.80
C VAL A 660 3.88 33.76 -12.92
N VAL A 661 4.30 35.01 -12.63
CA VAL A 661 4.89 35.91 -13.63
C VAL A 661 6.26 35.40 -14.05
N SER A 662 7.15 35.15 -13.11
CA SER A 662 8.47 34.59 -13.40
C SER A 662 8.40 33.18 -14.00
N GLN A 663 7.48 32.34 -13.52
CA GLN A 663 7.25 31.01 -14.10
C GLN A 663 6.86 31.10 -15.58
N LYS A 664 5.90 31.98 -15.92
CA LYS A 664 5.49 32.16 -17.31
C LYS A 664 6.61 32.75 -18.16
N LEU A 665 7.34 33.71 -17.64
CA LEU A 665 8.44 34.34 -18.37
C LEU A 665 9.52 33.31 -18.69
N LEU A 666 9.95 32.50 -17.72
CA LEU A 666 10.94 31.46 -17.93
C LEU A 666 10.43 30.36 -18.88
N THR A 667 9.20 29.88 -18.73
CA THR A 667 8.68 28.79 -19.56
C THR A 667 8.28 29.22 -20.96
N GLN A 668 8.03 30.52 -21.21
CA GLN A 668 7.52 31.01 -22.48
C GLN A 668 8.53 31.85 -23.26
N ARG A 669 9.48 32.54 -22.57
CA ARG A 669 10.34 33.57 -23.18
C ARG A 669 11.83 33.41 -22.85
N PHE A 670 12.27 32.37 -22.14
CA PHE A 670 13.70 32.22 -21.78
C PHE A 670 14.60 32.17 -23.03
N HIS A 671 14.13 31.65 -24.17
CA HIS A 671 14.89 31.68 -25.42
C HIS A 671 15.26 33.10 -25.90
N ASP A 672 14.58 34.13 -25.42
CA ASP A 672 14.84 35.54 -25.72
C ASP A 672 15.89 36.17 -24.76
N ILE A 673 16.60 35.39 -23.95
CA ILE A 673 17.53 35.86 -22.90
C ILE A 673 18.56 36.87 -23.40
N ALA A 674 18.98 36.79 -24.66
CA ALA A 674 19.94 37.70 -25.26
C ALA A 674 19.35 39.11 -25.57
N THR A 675 18.04 39.19 -25.75
CA THR A 675 17.35 40.40 -26.24
C THR A 675 16.30 40.95 -25.26
N ASP A 676 15.83 40.13 -24.32
CA ASP A 676 14.79 40.48 -23.37
C ASP A 676 15.38 40.74 -21.97
N PRO A 677 15.45 42.01 -21.53
CA PRO A 677 16.02 42.38 -20.22
C PRO A 677 15.21 41.83 -19.06
N GLU A 678 13.89 41.61 -19.22
CA GLU A 678 13.01 41.02 -18.18
C GLU A 678 13.45 39.60 -17.84
N VAL A 679 13.89 38.82 -18.84
CA VAL A 679 14.42 37.48 -18.63
C VAL A 679 15.66 37.53 -17.74
N CYS A 680 16.62 38.37 -18.07
CA CYS A 680 17.82 38.54 -17.25
C CYS A 680 17.56 39.08 -15.85
N GLU A 681 16.53 39.94 -15.66
CA GLU A 681 16.11 40.38 -14.34
C GLU A 681 15.64 39.22 -13.48
N VAL A 682 14.78 38.33 -14.03
CA VAL A 682 14.31 37.14 -13.32
C VAL A 682 15.45 36.14 -13.08
N VAL A 683 16.33 35.94 -14.04
CA VAL A 683 17.51 35.05 -13.89
C VAL A 683 18.40 35.50 -12.74
N ARG A 684 18.71 36.80 -12.66
CA ARG A 684 19.53 37.37 -11.57
C ARG A 684 18.79 37.34 -10.23
N ARG A 685 17.52 37.73 -10.20
CA ARG A 685 16.70 37.74 -8.98
C ARG A 685 16.56 36.38 -8.34
N LEU A 686 16.37 35.34 -9.17
CA LEU A 686 16.24 33.97 -8.68
C LEU A 686 17.59 33.28 -8.46
N GLY A 687 18.71 33.86 -8.95
CA GLY A 687 20.03 33.26 -8.88
C GLY A 687 20.19 32.04 -9.78
N ILE A 688 19.55 32.04 -10.97
CA ILE A 688 19.64 30.94 -11.93
C ILE A 688 21.01 30.98 -12.60
N THR A 689 21.86 29.99 -12.30
CA THR A 689 23.25 29.97 -12.73
C THR A 689 23.48 29.11 -13.97
N HIS A 690 22.66 28.10 -14.17
CA HIS A 690 22.86 27.11 -15.25
C HIS A 690 21.57 26.83 -16.01
N PHE A 691 21.74 26.51 -17.29
CA PHE A 691 20.66 26.04 -18.17
C PHE A 691 20.94 24.60 -18.61
N TYR A 692 19.96 23.73 -18.38
CA TYR A 692 19.92 22.38 -18.87
C TYR A 692 19.18 22.39 -20.20
N GLU A 693 19.91 22.36 -21.32
CA GLU A 693 19.40 22.29 -22.66
C GLU A 693 19.11 20.83 -23.03
N GLU A 694 17.98 20.58 -23.67
CA GLU A 694 17.62 19.28 -24.23
C GLU A 694 16.92 19.47 -25.57
N GLU A 695 17.08 18.51 -26.47
CA GLU A 695 16.33 18.48 -27.72
C GLU A 695 14.85 18.31 -27.50
N ASP A 696 14.03 18.94 -28.34
CA ASP A 696 12.57 18.77 -28.24
C ASP A 696 12.14 17.34 -28.62
N GLY A 697 11.11 16.86 -27.97
CA GLY A 697 10.61 15.52 -28.19
C GLY A 697 9.23 15.28 -27.60
N ASN A 698 8.67 14.15 -27.92
CA ASN A 698 7.38 13.75 -27.38
C ASN A 698 7.50 13.24 -25.93
N TYR A 699 6.58 13.71 -25.11
CA TYR A 699 6.27 13.09 -23.83
C TYR A 699 4.79 12.68 -23.83
N TYR A 700 4.51 11.39 -23.72
CA TYR A 700 3.18 10.82 -24.00
C TYR A 700 2.67 11.20 -25.41
N ASN A 701 1.63 12.04 -25.47
CA ASN A 701 0.95 12.42 -26.72
C ASN A 701 1.14 13.91 -27.06
N PHE A 702 2.11 14.59 -26.47
CA PHE A 702 2.40 15.98 -26.77
C PHE A 702 3.90 16.26 -26.89
N MET A 703 4.27 17.26 -27.70
CA MET A 703 5.62 17.80 -27.78
C MET A 703 5.94 18.59 -26.50
N ARG A 704 7.14 18.43 -25.93
CA ARG A 704 7.58 19.13 -24.71
C ARG A 704 7.52 20.65 -24.89
N SER A 705 8.00 21.15 -26.05
CA SER A 705 7.96 22.56 -26.41
C SER A 705 6.53 23.18 -26.45
N SER A 706 5.50 22.34 -26.65
CA SER A 706 4.13 22.84 -26.61
C SER A 706 3.69 23.35 -25.22
N ARG A 707 4.36 22.91 -24.17
CA ARG A 707 4.13 23.37 -22.80
C ARG A 707 5.11 24.42 -22.32
N HIS A 708 6.38 24.29 -22.71
CA HIS A 708 7.47 25.14 -22.23
C HIS A 708 8.29 25.69 -23.41
N PRO A 709 7.68 26.42 -24.37
CA PRO A 709 8.36 26.82 -25.61
C PRO A 709 9.63 27.66 -25.36
N GLY A 710 9.65 28.48 -24.29
CA GLY A 710 10.81 29.30 -23.94
C GLY A 710 12.06 28.52 -23.56
N LEU A 711 11.94 27.23 -23.22
CA LEU A 711 13.07 26.39 -22.84
C LEU A 711 13.69 25.62 -24.02
N TYR A 712 13.19 25.88 -25.23
CA TYR A 712 13.66 25.24 -26.47
C TYR A 712 14.11 26.30 -27.48
N ASN A 713 15.00 25.90 -28.39
CA ASN A 713 15.59 26.78 -29.39
C ASN A 713 16.29 28.01 -28.77
N VAL A 714 16.91 27.85 -27.62
CA VAL A 714 17.74 28.88 -26.99
C VAL A 714 19.02 29.04 -27.78
N ASP A 715 19.38 30.26 -28.22
CA ASP A 715 20.67 30.50 -28.83
C ASP A 715 21.80 30.50 -27.78
N THR A 716 22.49 29.36 -27.68
CA THR A 716 23.59 29.17 -26.74
C THR A 716 24.97 29.50 -27.32
N SER A 717 25.04 30.08 -28.54
CA SER A 717 26.30 30.48 -29.20
C SER A 717 27.01 31.64 -28.51
N THR A 718 26.23 32.49 -27.81
CA THR A 718 26.72 33.66 -27.04
C THR A 718 26.03 33.74 -25.70
N GLY A 719 26.76 34.19 -24.67
CA GLY A 719 26.19 34.30 -23.33
C GLY A 719 26.01 33.00 -22.55
N PHE A 720 26.67 31.93 -23.01
CA PHE A 720 26.68 30.64 -22.35
C PHE A 720 28.07 29.99 -22.44
N GLU A 721 28.48 29.29 -21.39
CA GLU A 721 29.68 28.48 -21.32
C GLU A 721 29.27 27.00 -21.16
N LEU A 722 29.74 26.12 -22.05
CA LEU A 722 29.47 24.68 -21.93
C LEU A 722 30.23 24.10 -20.71
N VAL A 723 29.47 23.50 -19.77
CA VAL A 723 30.01 22.90 -18.54
C VAL A 723 30.17 21.39 -18.70
N ASP A 724 29.14 20.73 -19.23
CA ASP A 724 29.12 19.27 -19.43
C ASP A 724 28.09 18.91 -20.50
N ALA A 725 28.20 17.70 -21.03
CA ALA A 725 27.23 17.15 -21.98
C ALA A 725 27.05 15.64 -21.77
N GLY A 726 25.86 15.15 -22.12
CA GLY A 726 25.55 13.72 -22.03
C GLY A 726 24.27 13.35 -22.77
N GLY A 727 24.39 12.42 -23.73
CA GLY A 727 23.29 12.15 -24.66
C GLY A 727 23.02 13.35 -25.54
N THR A 728 21.80 13.78 -25.66
CA THR A 728 21.39 15.01 -26.37
C THR A 728 21.38 16.24 -25.43
N ALA A 729 21.46 16.05 -24.12
CA ALA A 729 21.46 17.15 -23.17
C ALA A 729 22.85 17.82 -23.04
N LYS A 730 22.81 19.13 -22.80
CA LYS A 730 23.96 19.94 -22.46
C LYS A 730 23.67 20.79 -21.23
N LEU A 731 24.68 20.97 -20.39
CA LEU A 731 24.63 21.83 -19.24
C LEU A 731 25.47 23.09 -19.52
N TRP A 732 24.82 24.23 -19.50
CA TRP A 732 25.42 25.52 -19.76
C TRP A 732 25.47 26.38 -18.52
N LYS A 733 26.57 27.07 -18.25
CA LYS A 733 26.62 28.19 -17.33
C LYS A 733 26.11 29.44 -18.04
N ILE A 734 25.18 30.15 -17.43
CA ILE A 734 24.60 31.39 -17.99
C ILE A 734 25.55 32.57 -17.72
N THR A 735 25.97 33.23 -18.77
CA THR A 735 26.82 34.44 -18.73
C THR A 735 26.13 35.66 -19.40
N ALA A 736 25.04 35.40 -20.17
CA ALA A 736 24.28 36.43 -20.88
C ALA A 736 23.74 37.55 -19.99
N CYS A 737 23.43 37.24 -18.74
CA CYS A 737 22.87 38.22 -17.77
C CYS A 737 23.92 38.88 -16.88
N GLY A 738 25.22 38.76 -17.20
CA GLY A 738 26.33 39.19 -16.35
C GLY A 738 26.53 38.24 -15.15
N GLU A 739 27.15 38.72 -14.10
CA GLU A 739 27.39 37.93 -12.90
C GLU A 739 26.08 37.65 -12.16
N VAL A 740 25.74 36.36 -12.01
CA VAL A 740 24.58 35.90 -11.26
C VAL A 740 25.06 35.40 -9.90
N THR A 741 24.65 36.03 -8.84
CA THR A 741 24.98 35.62 -7.47
C THR A 741 24.12 34.40 -7.13
N PRO A 742 24.72 33.21 -6.87
CA PRO A 742 23.97 32.09 -6.35
C PRO A 742 23.37 32.43 -4.98
N GLY A 743 22.18 31.96 -4.67
CA GLY A 743 21.65 32.05 -3.32
C GLY A 743 20.29 32.74 -3.16
N GLY A 744 19.72 33.35 -4.20
CA GLY A 744 18.33 33.81 -4.18
C GLY A 744 17.35 32.66 -4.06
N GLY A 745 17.73 31.52 -4.65
CA GLY A 745 17.02 30.24 -4.55
C GLY A 745 15.54 30.29 -4.83
N ARG A 746 14.84 29.24 -4.50
CA ARG A 746 13.36 29.19 -4.60
C ARG A 746 12.65 30.08 -3.58
N GLU A 747 13.32 30.47 -2.51
CA GLU A 747 12.78 31.41 -1.54
C GLU A 747 12.52 32.78 -2.17
N ALA A 748 13.30 33.16 -3.19
CA ALA A 748 13.06 34.38 -3.96
C ALA A 748 11.74 34.33 -4.77
N PHE A 749 11.19 33.16 -5.05
CA PHE A 749 9.84 33.05 -5.62
C PHE A 749 8.75 33.46 -4.63
N VAL A 750 8.99 33.38 -3.34
CA VAL A 750 8.02 33.71 -2.28
C VAL A 750 8.00 35.19 -2.00
N THR A 751 9.17 35.85 -1.98
CA THR A 751 9.30 37.27 -1.64
C THR A 751 8.75 38.22 -2.70
N GLY A 752 8.59 37.75 -3.96
CA GLY A 752 7.96 38.53 -5.04
C GLY A 752 6.42 38.62 -4.97
N VAL A 753 5.77 37.84 -4.09
CA VAL A 753 4.30 37.78 -4.01
C VAL A 753 3.70 38.67 -2.90
N THR A 754 4.52 39.28 -2.06
CA THR A 754 4.03 40.13 -0.97
C THR A 754 3.74 41.60 -1.38
N GLY A 755 3.84 41.92 -2.67
CA GLY A 755 3.39 43.17 -3.23
C GLY A 755 1.99 43.03 -3.82
N ASP A 756 0.99 43.58 -3.17
CA ASP A 756 -0.38 43.83 -3.61
C ASP A 756 -1.30 42.63 -3.80
N ARG A 757 -1.97 42.27 -2.73
CA ARG A 757 -3.35 41.77 -2.73
C ARG A 757 -4.14 42.61 -1.72
N ASP A 758 -4.68 43.70 -2.22
CA ASP A 758 -5.94 44.27 -1.75
C ASP A 758 -7.08 43.69 -2.59
#